data_56d88d27c2a42eb1c417468535252c20
#
_entry.id   56d88d27c2a42eb1c417468535252c20
#
_cell.length_a   1.000
_cell.length_b   1.000
_cell.length_c   1.000
_cell.angle_alpha   90.00
_cell.angle_beta   90.00
_cell.angle_gamma   90.00
#
_symmetry.space_group_name_H-M   'P 1'
#
loop_
_entity.id
_entity.type
_entity.pdbx_description
1 polymer ?
#
loop_
_entity_poly.entity_id
_entity_poly.type
_entity_poly.pdbx_seq_one_letter_code
_entity_poly.pdbx_strand_id
1 'polypeptide(L)'
;MVVERSKSMKRSVYSKNIRRTIFGSFGRYIAILSIIALGVGFFAGVKNTKGSMMETCNEYVTKLNMYDYRLVSTYGFTEEDESALGDTDKVAEAEGAVTADFFSADRDGDSITLRAHSITEKINKLSLKEGRMPKKANECVADANFFNTDDIGKTIKVTDENEEDTANQLSYSEYEIVGLVDSPYYLMQTERGTTSLGDGTIEAFVYMPRDGFTSEYFTEMLITCSKQGFVFSDEYNKNIADAEDSIVAAAEQRGEERIAEIKNEAQAEIDEAQAELDSGRRELETEKNNTYAELNNAKSLLDEQSQEIEDGKAELVSQREGLTTQRKELSSNLDSVNKAIESAELPDSGITEEELYTLKMQAQKLKEGIASIDSGLEEISAAEKKISAGEEELKAGYEEYNSGRSQAESGFAAAEKQLADGEDQIEEAKKELDDIEAPELYTETREDNIGYDSFESNSDIVDSIAKIFPVFFFLIAALVCSTTMSRMIEEERSQIGTLRALGYTRGKIMWKYMVYSGSAAMIGCIAGFFAGSKYFPYAIWIAYGMMFGFAPIEFYFSGSLALISLVVSLLCSTGTTYLACREQLKDMPAEILRPKAPKAGKRIILEKIGFIWNHLSFLHKVSARNILRYKKRMIMMILGIGGCTALVTAGFGIHDSVAGIAEHQYADIEKYDMTVMFSEKLDDQKASDFMDTFKDETENTAVLQQTSVTASGNGVSKTCSLIITGDENINKAMNFRTEDDERISYPDAGEAIVNNKLADMLGIETGDHITVKYDDTKTVELKVTGIYKNYVSNYIYINDETYSEYFGNEYEPQTAFVSVNGNIDVYDMAEQIYGYDGVMGISVNEDIKSGVDDMMVSLNYIIILVIGCAGALAFIVLFNLGNINITERIREIATIEVLGFYPRETGAYVFRENFILVIFGILAGLPTGYVLHNFIMEQIQVDAVAFNKVIEPSSYMFTVLVVLGFTFIVDIIMRRKLRRINMAEALKSIE
;
A
#
# COMPACT_ATOMS: atom_id res chain seq x y z
N MET A 1 -23.89 11.96 69.71
CA MET A 1 -24.23 10.57 69.48
C MET A 1 -25.62 10.34 68.85
N VAL A 2 -26.71 10.94 69.33
CA VAL A 2 -28.05 10.82 68.71
C VAL A 2 -28.12 11.46 67.32
N VAL A 3 -27.50 12.62 67.12
CA VAL A 3 -27.46 13.34 65.84
C VAL A 3 -26.56 12.61 64.79
N GLU A 4 -25.48 11.99 65.21
CA GLU A 4 -24.61 11.19 64.33
C GLU A 4 -25.24 9.86 63.96
N ARG A 5 -25.91 9.16 64.88
CA ARG A 5 -26.71 7.93 64.55
C ARG A 5 -27.87 8.27 63.59
N SER A 6 -28.50 9.44 63.73
CA SER A 6 -29.57 9.87 62.80
C SER A 6 -29.02 10.15 61.39
N LYS A 7 -27.79 10.72 61.27
CA LYS A 7 -27.11 10.94 60.00
C LYS A 7 -26.65 9.67 59.33
N SER A 8 -26.12 8.68 60.08
CA SER A 8 -25.70 7.36 59.58
C SER A 8 -26.92 6.53 59.13
N MET A 9 -28.00 6.53 59.93
CA MET A 9 -29.23 5.82 59.57
C MET A 9 -29.93 6.46 58.33
N LYS A 10 -29.92 7.78 58.17
CA LYS A 10 -30.43 8.45 56.95
C LYS A 10 -29.59 8.15 55.69
N ARG A 11 -28.24 8.01 55.79
CA ARG A 11 -27.38 7.53 54.70
C ARG A 11 -27.71 6.10 54.26
N SER A 12 -27.93 5.19 55.18
CA SER A 12 -28.28 3.79 54.89
C SER A 12 -29.61 3.66 54.15
N VAL A 13 -30.65 4.37 54.56
CA VAL A 13 -31.97 4.30 53.93
C VAL A 13 -31.99 4.90 52.53
N TYR A 14 -31.26 6.00 52.33
CA TYR A 14 -31.17 6.65 51.01
C TYR A 14 -30.39 5.83 49.97
N SER A 15 -29.26 5.20 50.37
CA SER A 15 -28.50 4.30 49.50
C SER A 15 -29.30 2.99 49.17
N LYS A 16 -30.08 2.51 50.11
CA LYS A 16 -31.00 1.39 49.87
C LYS A 16 -32.10 1.75 48.88
N ASN A 17 -32.61 2.97 48.91
CA ASN A 17 -33.55 3.49 47.89
C ASN A 17 -32.92 3.54 46.49
N ILE A 18 -31.69 4.04 46.35
CA ILE A 18 -30.97 4.08 45.06
C ILE A 18 -30.84 2.66 44.51
N ARG A 19 -30.36 1.70 45.30
CA ARG A 19 -30.27 0.29 44.88
C ARG A 19 -31.62 -0.32 44.44
N ARG A 20 -32.70 -0.04 45.18
CA ARG A 20 -34.04 -0.47 44.80
C ARG A 20 -34.52 0.14 43.48
N THR A 21 -34.19 1.41 43.23
CA THR A 21 -34.48 2.05 41.95
C THR A 21 -33.76 1.39 40.80
N ILE A 22 -32.46 1.03 40.97
CA ILE A 22 -31.70 0.31 39.96
C ILE A 22 -32.34 -1.07 39.62
N PHE A 23 -32.62 -1.86 40.63
CA PHE A 23 -33.24 -3.18 40.43
C PHE A 23 -34.69 -3.12 39.94
N GLY A 24 -35.44 -2.09 40.38
CA GLY A 24 -36.85 -1.90 39.96
C GLY A 24 -36.98 -1.42 38.49
N SER A 25 -35.94 -0.78 37.93
CA SER A 25 -35.91 -0.35 36.54
C SER A 25 -34.71 -0.94 35.77
N PHE A 26 -34.38 -2.19 36.05
CA PHE A 26 -33.19 -2.88 35.56
C PHE A 26 -33.06 -2.86 34.01
N GLY A 27 -34.15 -3.00 33.27
CA GLY A 27 -34.14 -2.93 31.82
C GLY A 27 -33.71 -1.58 31.26
N ARG A 28 -34.04 -0.47 31.93
CA ARG A 28 -33.59 0.86 31.55
C ARG A 28 -32.11 1.10 31.91
N TYR A 29 -31.70 0.55 33.08
CA TYR A 29 -30.32 0.59 33.52
C TYR A 29 -29.40 -0.11 32.53
N ILE A 30 -29.77 -1.33 32.10
CA ILE A 30 -29.03 -2.08 31.09
C ILE A 30 -29.03 -1.35 29.75
N ALA A 31 -30.13 -0.73 29.33
CA ALA A 31 -30.18 0.01 28.08
C ALA A 31 -29.17 1.16 28.06
N ILE A 32 -29.10 1.95 29.15
CA ILE A 32 -28.09 3.03 29.27
C ILE A 32 -26.68 2.44 29.30
N LEU A 33 -26.44 1.39 30.08
CA LEU A 33 -25.17 0.70 30.17
C LEU A 33 -24.71 0.18 28.81
N SER A 34 -25.60 -0.54 28.08
CA SER A 34 -25.27 -1.14 26.78
C SER A 34 -24.99 -0.12 25.70
N ILE A 35 -25.73 1.01 25.68
CA ILE A 35 -25.48 2.08 24.69
C ILE A 35 -24.13 2.75 24.96
N ILE A 36 -23.82 3.01 26.23
CA ILE A 36 -22.51 3.58 26.60
C ILE A 36 -21.39 2.58 26.35
N ALA A 37 -21.60 1.30 26.70
CA ALA A 37 -20.61 0.25 26.45
C ALA A 37 -20.33 0.06 24.96
N LEU A 38 -21.36 0.10 24.12
CA LEU A 38 -21.21 0.01 22.68
C LEU A 38 -20.48 1.25 22.11
N GLY A 39 -20.91 2.47 22.52
CA GLY A 39 -20.30 3.71 22.05
C GLY A 39 -18.84 3.85 22.47
N VAL A 40 -18.53 3.50 23.73
CA VAL A 40 -17.14 3.49 24.24
C VAL A 40 -16.35 2.35 23.63
N GLY A 41 -16.95 1.15 23.52
CA GLY A 41 -16.28 0.00 22.92
C GLY A 41 -15.87 0.26 21.47
N PHE A 42 -16.77 0.84 20.70
CA PHE A 42 -16.47 1.26 19.34
C PHE A 42 -15.38 2.35 19.30
N PHE A 43 -15.54 3.42 20.06
CA PHE A 43 -14.56 4.51 20.12
C PHE A 43 -13.17 4.05 20.56
N ALA A 44 -13.11 3.38 21.73
CA ALA A 44 -11.85 2.92 22.26
C ALA A 44 -11.25 1.78 21.40
N GLY A 45 -12.08 0.93 20.84
CA GLY A 45 -11.65 -0.19 20.02
C GLY A 45 -11.00 0.27 18.72
N VAL A 46 -11.73 1.05 17.91
CA VAL A 46 -11.22 1.49 16.61
C VAL A 46 -10.04 2.47 16.78
N LYS A 47 -10.12 3.41 17.76
CA LYS A 47 -9.01 4.34 18.03
C LYS A 47 -7.75 3.66 18.55
N ASN A 48 -7.91 2.58 19.32
CA ASN A 48 -6.78 1.80 19.85
C ASN A 48 -6.17 0.86 18.79
N THR A 49 -6.88 0.60 17.69
CA THR A 49 -6.40 -0.29 16.64
C THR A 49 -5.14 0.25 15.98
N LYS A 50 -5.12 1.54 15.58
CA LYS A 50 -3.89 2.17 15.07
C LYS A 50 -2.72 1.98 16.05
N GLY A 51 -2.94 2.28 17.35
CA GLY A 51 -1.90 2.11 18.36
C GLY A 51 -1.42 0.67 18.50
N SER A 52 -2.33 -0.30 18.43
CA SER A 52 -1.98 -1.74 18.45
C SER A 52 -1.23 -2.19 17.19
N MET A 53 -1.64 -1.72 16.01
CA MET A 53 -0.94 -1.99 14.75
C MET A 53 0.49 -1.42 14.78
N MET A 54 0.62 -0.16 15.15
CA MET A 54 1.93 0.51 15.24
C MET A 54 2.85 -0.15 16.26
N GLU A 55 2.35 -0.54 17.43
CA GLU A 55 3.13 -1.26 18.45
C GLU A 55 3.59 -2.63 17.93
N THR A 56 2.70 -3.34 17.21
CA THR A 56 3.02 -4.65 16.61
C THR A 56 4.13 -4.51 15.57
N CYS A 57 4.02 -3.54 14.68
CA CYS A 57 5.05 -3.27 13.68
C CYS A 57 6.37 -2.83 14.34
N ASN A 58 6.32 -1.88 15.28
CA ASN A 58 7.49 -1.41 16.00
C ASN A 58 8.23 -2.54 16.73
N GLU A 59 7.51 -3.43 17.41
CA GLU A 59 8.13 -4.59 18.08
C GLU A 59 8.76 -5.55 17.06
N TYR A 60 8.07 -5.80 15.95
CA TYR A 60 8.53 -6.71 14.90
C TYR A 60 9.80 -6.20 14.22
N VAL A 61 9.78 -4.96 13.70
CA VAL A 61 10.92 -4.40 12.96
C VAL A 61 12.12 -4.10 13.89
N THR A 62 11.87 -3.70 15.14
CA THR A 62 12.95 -3.50 16.12
C THR A 62 13.60 -4.81 16.54
N LYS A 63 12.80 -5.86 16.78
CA LYS A 63 13.30 -7.20 17.17
C LYS A 63 14.14 -7.82 16.06
N LEU A 64 13.75 -7.65 14.81
CA LEU A 64 14.45 -8.20 13.66
C LEU A 64 15.50 -7.24 13.08
N ASN A 65 15.66 -6.07 13.69
CA ASN A 65 16.62 -5.05 13.30
C ASN A 65 16.51 -4.68 11.82
N MET A 66 15.31 -4.25 11.38
CA MET A 66 15.10 -3.79 10.01
C MET A 66 16.01 -2.60 9.70
N TYR A 67 16.53 -2.52 8.49
CA TYR A 67 17.35 -1.40 8.03
C TYR A 67 16.63 -0.04 8.21
N ASP A 68 17.38 1.03 8.44
CA ASP A 68 16.91 2.41 8.39
C ASP A 68 17.21 3.05 7.04
N TYR A 69 18.34 2.69 6.43
CA TYR A 69 18.73 3.03 5.07
C TYR A 69 19.14 1.79 4.28
N ARG A 70 18.78 1.76 3.02
CA ARG A 70 19.23 0.83 2.01
C ARG A 70 19.91 1.61 0.90
N LEU A 71 21.19 1.35 0.71
CA LEU A 71 21.95 1.96 -0.35
C LEU A 71 22.09 0.96 -1.50
N VAL A 72 21.95 1.44 -2.71
CA VAL A 72 22.19 0.68 -3.94
C VAL A 72 23.12 1.49 -4.82
N SER A 73 24.12 0.83 -5.39
CA SER A 73 25.11 1.45 -6.26
C SER A 73 25.21 0.68 -7.56
N THR A 74 25.41 1.39 -8.66
CA THR A 74 25.58 0.81 -9.99
C THR A 74 26.81 -0.10 -10.10
N TYR A 75 27.80 0.05 -9.20
CA TYR A 75 29.02 -0.76 -9.16
C TYR A 75 29.07 -1.73 -7.97
N GLY A 76 27.96 -1.83 -7.21
CA GLY A 76 27.90 -2.63 -6.00
C GLY A 76 28.80 -2.09 -4.88
N PHE A 77 28.94 -2.90 -3.82
CA PHE A 77 29.71 -2.54 -2.62
C PHE A 77 30.70 -3.66 -2.27
N THR A 78 31.77 -3.30 -1.59
CA THR A 78 32.81 -4.22 -1.09
C THR A 78 32.75 -4.36 0.43
N GLU A 79 33.55 -5.30 1.00
CA GLU A 79 33.74 -5.41 2.46
C GLU A 79 34.39 -4.15 3.05
N GLU A 80 35.19 -3.42 2.25
CA GLU A 80 35.79 -2.15 2.69
C GLU A 80 34.74 -1.06 2.79
N ASP A 81 33.75 -1.04 1.89
CA ASP A 81 32.62 -0.12 1.93
C ASP A 81 31.73 -0.40 3.15
N GLU A 82 31.45 -1.69 3.46
CA GLU A 82 30.73 -2.07 4.69
C GLU A 82 31.43 -1.52 5.94
N SER A 83 32.75 -1.68 6.01
CA SER A 83 33.53 -1.18 7.14
C SER A 83 33.53 0.34 7.24
N ALA A 84 33.70 1.05 6.12
CA ALA A 84 33.75 2.51 6.09
C ALA A 84 32.39 3.12 6.46
N LEU A 85 31.29 2.58 5.92
CA LEU A 85 29.94 3.00 6.23
C LEU A 85 29.57 2.68 7.68
N GLY A 86 30.03 1.53 8.21
CA GLY A 86 29.85 1.17 9.61
C GLY A 86 30.55 2.10 10.61
N ASP A 87 31.68 2.70 10.21
CA ASP A 87 32.43 3.67 11.04
C ASP A 87 31.90 5.12 10.90
N THR A 88 30.88 5.36 10.04
CA THR A 88 30.33 6.70 9.81
C THR A 88 29.54 7.21 11.02
N ASP A 89 29.62 8.53 11.28
CA ASP A 89 28.92 9.17 12.40
C ASP A 89 27.41 8.92 12.30
N LYS A 90 26.80 8.56 13.43
CA LYS A 90 25.38 8.21 13.61
C LYS A 90 24.94 6.86 13.02
N VAL A 91 25.78 6.13 12.36
CA VAL A 91 25.54 4.73 11.98
C VAL A 91 25.73 3.84 13.20
N ALA A 92 24.89 2.85 13.39
CA ALA A 92 25.02 1.82 14.41
C ALA A 92 25.66 0.56 13.84
N GLU A 93 25.14 0.09 12.72
CA GLU A 93 25.62 -1.09 11.99
C GLU A 93 25.43 -0.86 10.50
N ALA A 94 26.37 -1.34 9.71
CA ALA A 94 26.24 -1.52 8.26
C ALA A 94 26.47 -3.00 7.94
N GLU A 95 25.79 -3.52 6.89
CA GLU A 95 25.91 -4.89 6.46
C GLU A 95 25.59 -5.01 4.98
N GLY A 96 26.53 -5.58 4.21
CA GLY A 96 26.33 -5.81 2.79
C GLY A 96 25.44 -7.03 2.51
N ALA A 97 24.58 -6.94 1.50
CA ALA A 97 23.71 -8.02 1.08
C ALA A 97 23.75 -8.20 -0.45
N VAL A 98 23.37 -9.40 -0.90
CA VAL A 98 23.25 -9.74 -2.31
C VAL A 98 21.83 -10.17 -2.61
N THR A 99 21.28 -9.68 -3.70
CA THR A 99 19.98 -10.07 -4.22
C THR A 99 20.09 -10.48 -5.68
N ALA A 100 19.29 -11.50 -6.08
CA ALA A 100 19.21 -12.01 -7.45
C ALA A 100 17.78 -12.48 -7.75
N ASP A 101 17.24 -12.13 -8.93
CA ASP A 101 15.96 -12.64 -9.42
C ASP A 101 16.18 -13.80 -10.38
N PHE A 102 15.32 -14.80 -10.31
CA PHE A 102 15.43 -15.94 -11.20
C PHE A 102 14.09 -16.67 -11.37
N PHE A 103 13.93 -17.32 -12.53
CA PHE A 103 12.81 -18.20 -12.77
C PHE A 103 13.01 -19.56 -12.10
N SER A 104 11.92 -20.02 -11.50
CA SER A 104 11.79 -21.35 -10.92
C SER A 104 10.44 -21.96 -11.33
N ALA A 105 10.15 -23.17 -10.90
CA ALA A 105 8.85 -23.80 -11.11
C ALA A 105 8.12 -23.96 -9.76
N ASP A 106 6.83 -23.69 -9.76
CA ASP A 106 5.95 -23.94 -8.63
C ASP A 106 5.63 -25.45 -8.50
N ARG A 107 4.64 -25.81 -7.64
CA ARG A 107 4.23 -27.19 -7.36
C ARG A 107 3.54 -27.87 -8.53
N ASP A 108 2.89 -27.11 -9.40
CA ASP A 108 2.10 -27.56 -10.54
C ASP A 108 2.96 -27.55 -11.81
N GLY A 109 4.15 -26.98 -11.75
CA GLY A 109 5.14 -26.89 -12.82
C GLY A 109 5.06 -25.61 -13.63
N ASP A 110 4.27 -24.64 -13.15
CA ASP A 110 4.16 -23.31 -13.76
C ASP A 110 5.39 -22.47 -13.40
N SER A 111 5.83 -21.64 -14.33
CA SER A 111 6.99 -20.75 -14.13
C SER A 111 6.65 -19.66 -13.14
N ILE A 112 7.54 -19.43 -12.17
CA ILE A 112 7.42 -18.38 -11.15
C ILE A 112 8.73 -17.62 -11.02
N THR A 113 8.66 -16.34 -10.74
CA THR A 113 9.83 -15.52 -10.46
C THR A 113 10.10 -15.45 -8.97
N LEU A 114 11.28 -15.87 -8.56
CA LEU A 114 11.75 -15.85 -7.17
C LEU A 114 12.85 -14.82 -6.96
N ARG A 115 12.80 -14.12 -5.83
CA ARG A 115 13.90 -13.29 -5.34
C ARG A 115 14.76 -14.05 -4.35
N ALA A 116 16.02 -14.22 -4.69
CA ALA A 116 17.02 -14.71 -3.77
C ALA A 116 17.69 -13.56 -3.03
N HIS A 117 17.80 -13.68 -1.71
CA HIS A 117 18.59 -12.79 -0.86
C HIS A 117 19.68 -13.55 -0.14
N SER A 118 20.82 -12.92 0.08
CA SER A 118 21.81 -13.43 1.02
C SER A 118 21.32 -13.25 2.47
N ILE A 119 21.60 -14.23 3.33
CA ILE A 119 21.27 -14.14 4.76
C ILE A 119 22.21 -13.16 5.43
N THR A 120 21.63 -12.16 6.10
CA THR A 120 22.31 -11.18 6.93
C THR A 120 22.31 -11.60 8.40
N GLU A 121 23.34 -11.23 9.16
CA GLU A 121 23.50 -11.61 10.57
C GLU A 121 23.02 -10.54 11.55
N LYS A 122 23.22 -9.25 11.19
CA LYS A 122 22.98 -8.11 12.07
C LYS A 122 21.65 -7.40 11.73
N ILE A 123 21.45 -7.05 10.45
CA ILE A 123 20.34 -6.25 9.94
C ILE A 123 19.36 -7.19 9.22
N ASN A 124 18.08 -6.87 9.19
CA ASN A 124 17.02 -7.67 8.55
C ASN A 124 16.98 -9.15 8.96
N LYS A 125 17.12 -9.42 10.26
CA LYS A 125 17.13 -10.80 10.79
C LYS A 125 15.84 -11.54 10.44
N LEU A 126 16.00 -12.78 10.01
CA LEU A 126 14.86 -13.61 9.61
C LEU A 126 14.12 -14.20 10.83
N SER A 127 12.81 -14.30 10.71
CA SER A 127 11.94 -14.95 11.70
C SER A 127 11.62 -16.37 11.24
N LEU A 128 12.34 -17.36 11.74
CA LEU A 128 12.10 -18.77 11.43
C LEU A 128 10.73 -19.21 11.95
N LYS A 129 9.88 -19.71 11.07
CA LYS A 129 8.54 -20.24 11.40
C LYS A 129 8.59 -21.75 11.56
N GLU A 130 9.19 -22.46 10.61
CA GLU A 130 9.29 -23.91 10.59
C GLU A 130 10.64 -24.37 10.04
N GLY A 131 11.08 -25.58 10.41
CA GLY A 131 12.34 -26.11 9.92
C GLY A 131 13.58 -25.57 10.65
N ARG A 132 14.62 -25.25 9.90
CA ARG A 132 15.90 -24.74 10.41
C ARG A 132 16.53 -23.73 9.45
N MET A 133 17.49 -22.95 9.93
CA MET A 133 18.32 -22.10 9.07
C MET A 133 19.30 -22.94 8.22
N PRO A 134 19.68 -22.46 7.01
CA PRO A 134 20.66 -23.11 6.13
C PRO A 134 22.04 -23.25 6.79
N LYS A 135 22.78 -24.29 6.43
CA LYS A 135 24.16 -24.55 6.88
C LYS A 135 25.12 -24.79 5.73
N LYS A 136 24.62 -25.03 4.54
CA LYS A 136 25.38 -25.25 3.30
C LYS A 136 24.94 -24.22 2.26
N ALA A 137 25.81 -23.90 1.35
CA ALA A 137 25.58 -22.95 0.29
C ALA A 137 24.40 -23.32 -0.66
N ASN A 138 24.11 -24.60 -0.83
CA ASN A 138 22.98 -25.11 -1.61
C ASN A 138 21.71 -25.37 -0.78
N GLU A 139 21.60 -24.82 0.43
CA GLU A 139 20.40 -24.84 1.26
C GLU A 139 19.78 -23.45 1.29
N CYS A 140 18.45 -23.35 1.27
CA CYS A 140 17.73 -22.07 1.42
C CYS A 140 16.61 -22.18 2.47
N VAL A 141 16.15 -21.03 2.94
CA VAL A 141 14.87 -20.86 3.64
C VAL A 141 13.95 -20.04 2.74
N ALA A 142 12.68 -20.43 2.68
CA ALA A 142 11.72 -19.89 1.75
C ALA A 142 10.60 -19.10 2.45
N ASP A 143 9.89 -18.28 1.70
CA ASP A 143 8.74 -17.48 2.15
C ASP A 143 7.65 -18.38 2.78
N ALA A 144 7.37 -18.15 4.07
CA ALA A 144 6.39 -18.92 4.81
C ALA A 144 4.94 -18.70 4.35
N ASN A 145 4.67 -17.69 3.54
CA ASN A 145 3.34 -17.38 3.03
C ASN A 145 3.04 -18.05 1.68
N PHE A 146 4.08 -18.30 0.89
CA PHE A 146 3.97 -18.98 -0.41
C PHE A 146 4.23 -20.49 -0.27
N PHE A 147 5.30 -20.86 0.42
CA PHE A 147 5.68 -22.25 0.66
C PHE A 147 5.05 -22.78 1.95
N ASN A 148 4.85 -24.08 2.06
CA ASN A 148 4.29 -24.71 3.26
C ASN A 148 5.21 -25.83 3.79
N THR A 149 4.83 -26.39 4.93
CA THR A 149 5.63 -27.44 5.63
C THR A 149 5.94 -28.66 4.77
N ASP A 150 5.11 -28.98 3.76
CA ASP A 150 5.32 -30.12 2.86
C ASP A 150 6.39 -29.84 1.79
N ASP A 151 6.84 -28.60 1.68
CA ASP A 151 7.92 -28.19 0.76
C ASP A 151 9.31 -28.26 1.43
N ILE A 152 9.37 -28.41 2.76
CA ILE A 152 10.65 -28.60 3.47
C ILE A 152 11.25 -29.95 3.04
N GLY A 153 12.47 -29.89 2.52
CA GLY A 153 13.20 -31.02 1.96
C GLY A 153 13.01 -31.21 0.44
N LYS A 154 12.22 -30.35 -0.21
CA LYS A 154 12.19 -30.25 -1.68
C LYS A 154 13.25 -29.26 -2.16
N THR A 155 13.49 -29.26 -3.48
CA THR A 155 14.45 -28.38 -4.11
C THR A 155 13.76 -27.32 -4.96
N ILE A 156 14.22 -26.09 -4.86
CA ILE A 156 13.96 -25.01 -5.80
C ILE A 156 15.00 -25.14 -6.92
N LYS A 157 14.54 -25.10 -8.16
CA LYS A 157 15.40 -25.23 -9.35
C LYS A 157 15.50 -23.91 -10.08
N VAL A 158 16.70 -23.56 -10.49
CA VAL A 158 16.92 -22.52 -11.49
C VAL A 158 16.59 -23.16 -12.84
N THR A 159 15.49 -22.73 -13.47
CA THR A 159 14.99 -23.33 -14.72
C THR A 159 15.85 -22.95 -15.92
N ASP A 160 15.72 -23.71 -17.01
CA ASP A 160 16.41 -23.40 -18.28
C ASP A 160 15.83 -22.15 -19.00
N GLU A 161 14.78 -21.54 -18.45
CA GLU A 161 14.19 -20.28 -18.93
C GLU A 161 15.04 -19.06 -18.52
N ASN A 162 15.93 -19.24 -17.54
CA ASN A 162 16.87 -18.20 -17.15
C ASN A 162 17.94 -18.00 -18.21
N GLU A 163 18.21 -16.77 -18.58
CA GLU A 163 19.37 -16.43 -19.38
C GLU A 163 20.67 -16.88 -18.71
N GLU A 164 21.73 -17.10 -19.49
CA GLU A 164 23.01 -17.60 -18.98
C GLU A 164 23.58 -16.66 -17.91
N ASP A 165 23.39 -15.35 -18.07
CA ASP A 165 23.85 -14.35 -17.16
C ASP A 165 23.07 -14.36 -15.84
N THR A 166 21.75 -14.63 -15.89
CA THR A 166 20.88 -14.81 -14.74
C THR A 166 21.27 -16.08 -13.97
N ALA A 167 21.38 -17.20 -14.68
CA ALA A 167 21.75 -18.48 -14.08
C ALA A 167 23.15 -18.44 -13.42
N ASN A 168 24.07 -17.70 -14.02
CA ASN A 168 25.46 -17.57 -13.53
C ASN A 168 25.60 -16.73 -12.24
N GLN A 169 24.57 -16.00 -11.81
CA GLN A 169 24.60 -15.28 -10.53
C GLN A 169 24.44 -16.20 -9.32
N LEU A 170 23.89 -17.36 -9.55
CA LEU A 170 23.67 -18.37 -8.51
C LEU A 170 24.74 -19.47 -8.61
N SER A 171 25.29 -19.85 -7.47
CA SER A 171 26.38 -20.87 -7.42
C SER A 171 25.89 -22.29 -7.73
N TYR A 172 24.59 -22.55 -7.62
CA TYR A 172 23.99 -23.87 -7.80
C TYR A 172 22.72 -23.77 -8.67
N SER A 173 22.41 -24.80 -9.43
CA SER A 173 21.17 -24.93 -10.19
C SER A 173 19.99 -25.45 -9.36
N GLU A 174 20.23 -25.93 -8.13
CA GLU A 174 19.21 -26.47 -7.23
C GLU A 174 19.54 -26.09 -5.77
N TYR A 175 18.51 -25.64 -5.03
CA TYR A 175 18.60 -25.27 -3.60
C TYR A 175 17.58 -26.06 -2.79
N GLU A 176 18.00 -26.74 -1.70
CA GLU A 176 17.13 -27.49 -0.80
C GLU A 176 16.44 -26.53 0.18
N ILE A 177 15.11 -26.52 0.23
CA ILE A 177 14.33 -25.78 1.24
C ILE A 177 14.51 -26.48 2.59
N VAL A 178 15.15 -25.85 3.55
CA VAL A 178 15.40 -26.42 4.88
C VAL A 178 14.55 -25.79 5.99
N GLY A 179 13.85 -24.70 5.69
CA GLY A 179 12.94 -24.01 6.61
C GLY A 179 12.12 -22.95 5.92
N LEU A 180 11.14 -22.43 6.65
CA LEU A 180 10.26 -21.35 6.23
C LEU A 180 10.45 -20.15 7.14
N VAL A 181 10.50 -18.95 6.58
CA VAL A 181 10.81 -17.71 7.28
C VAL A 181 9.88 -16.58 6.90
N ASP A 182 9.69 -15.62 7.83
CA ASP A 182 9.27 -14.26 7.51
C ASP A 182 10.48 -13.33 7.56
N SER A 183 10.48 -12.30 6.75
CA SER A 183 11.50 -11.27 6.71
C SER A 183 10.89 -9.90 7.04
N PRO A 184 11.56 -9.03 7.82
CA PRO A 184 11.09 -7.67 8.05
C PRO A 184 11.13 -6.81 6.78
N TYR A 185 11.86 -7.23 5.77
CA TYR A 185 11.87 -6.59 4.45
C TYR A 185 10.51 -6.68 3.74
N TYR A 186 9.74 -7.74 4.00
CA TYR A 186 8.45 -8.06 3.38
C TYR A 186 7.31 -8.01 4.40
N LEU A 187 6.90 -6.80 4.80
CA LEU A 187 5.76 -6.61 5.72
C LEU A 187 4.43 -6.97 5.08
N MET A 188 4.30 -6.72 3.77
CA MET A 188 3.12 -7.06 2.98
C MET A 188 3.26 -8.48 2.42
N GLN A 189 2.15 -9.26 2.47
CA GLN A 189 2.14 -10.66 2.02
C GLN A 189 1.70 -10.83 0.56
N THR A 190 0.95 -9.87 0.03
CA THR A 190 0.36 -9.91 -1.32
C THR A 190 1.28 -9.33 -2.38
N GLU A 191 2.26 -8.52 -2.01
CA GLU A 191 3.22 -7.92 -2.93
C GLU A 191 4.63 -8.18 -2.43
N ARG A 192 5.49 -8.68 -3.32
CA ARG A 192 6.90 -8.96 -3.06
C ARG A 192 7.83 -7.99 -3.80
N GLY A 193 7.25 -7.03 -4.53
CA GLY A 193 7.92 -6.04 -5.34
C GLY A 193 7.88 -6.35 -6.83
N THR A 194 8.62 -5.59 -7.64
CA THR A 194 8.67 -5.74 -9.08
C THR A 194 10.03 -6.26 -9.55
N THR A 195 10.06 -6.89 -10.71
CA THR A 195 11.26 -7.41 -11.35
C THR A 195 11.26 -7.01 -12.82
N SER A 196 12.39 -7.15 -13.51
CA SER A 196 12.41 -7.09 -14.97
C SER A 196 12.22 -8.46 -15.62
N LEU A 197 12.12 -9.55 -14.84
CA LEU A 197 11.92 -10.88 -15.35
C LEU A 197 10.42 -11.19 -15.53
N GLY A 198 10.10 -11.96 -16.56
CA GLY A 198 8.76 -12.48 -16.81
C GLY A 198 7.68 -11.40 -16.95
N ASP A 199 6.62 -11.54 -16.20
CA ASP A 199 5.50 -10.59 -16.17
C ASP A 199 5.75 -9.35 -15.28
N GLY A 200 6.95 -9.22 -14.72
CA GLY A 200 7.32 -8.09 -13.87
C GLY A 200 6.96 -8.24 -12.40
N THR A 201 6.40 -9.38 -11.98
CA THR A 201 6.03 -9.65 -10.58
C THR A 201 6.98 -10.66 -9.92
N ILE A 202 7.07 -10.63 -8.60
CA ILE A 202 7.72 -11.67 -7.82
C ILE A 202 6.69 -12.36 -6.96
N GLU A 203 6.61 -13.65 -7.12
CA GLU A 203 5.67 -14.44 -6.37
C GLU A 203 6.15 -14.75 -4.95
N ALA A 204 7.45 -14.99 -4.77
CA ALA A 204 8.00 -15.30 -3.47
C ALA A 204 9.50 -14.99 -3.36
N PHE A 205 10.01 -15.03 -2.13
CA PHE A 205 11.42 -14.86 -1.85
C PHE A 205 12.06 -16.09 -1.23
N VAL A 206 13.38 -16.19 -1.40
CA VAL A 206 14.21 -17.18 -0.71
C VAL A 206 15.45 -16.51 -0.12
N TYR A 207 15.92 -17.02 1.00
CA TYR A 207 17.17 -16.60 1.61
C TYR A 207 18.16 -17.76 1.65
N MET A 208 19.40 -17.50 1.24
CA MET A 208 20.47 -18.50 1.21
C MET A 208 21.77 -17.90 1.76
N PRO A 209 22.74 -18.74 2.16
CA PRO A 209 24.06 -18.24 2.56
C PRO A 209 24.72 -17.45 1.42
N ARG A 210 25.61 -16.53 1.78
CA ARG A 210 26.37 -15.70 0.81
C ARG A 210 27.08 -16.55 -0.28
N ASP A 211 27.61 -17.71 0.11
CA ASP A 211 28.27 -18.67 -0.79
C ASP A 211 27.31 -19.31 -1.81
N GLY A 212 26.01 -19.09 -1.70
CA GLY A 212 24.99 -19.47 -2.69
C GLY A 212 24.99 -18.56 -3.92
N PHE A 213 25.66 -17.42 -3.88
CA PHE A 213 25.82 -16.46 -4.97
C PHE A 213 27.25 -16.47 -5.48
N THR A 214 27.41 -16.20 -6.76
CA THR A 214 28.73 -16.13 -7.40
C THR A 214 29.32 -14.71 -7.37
N SER A 215 28.51 -13.68 -7.19
CA SER A 215 28.93 -12.28 -7.13
C SER A 215 30.05 -12.08 -6.09
N GLU A 216 31.10 -11.35 -6.43
CA GLU A 216 32.16 -10.95 -5.49
C GLU A 216 31.79 -9.69 -4.69
N TYR A 217 30.76 -8.93 -5.15
CA TYR A 217 30.31 -7.67 -4.59
C TYR A 217 28.94 -7.81 -3.91
N PHE A 218 28.63 -6.92 -3.00
CA PHE A 218 27.27 -6.75 -2.48
C PHE A 218 26.46 -5.89 -3.44
N THR A 219 25.22 -6.26 -3.69
CA THR A 219 24.31 -5.49 -4.56
C THR A 219 23.65 -4.35 -3.80
N GLU A 220 23.54 -4.49 -2.49
CA GLU A 220 22.94 -3.51 -1.59
C GLU A 220 23.71 -3.41 -0.27
N MET A 221 23.67 -2.24 0.36
CA MET A 221 24.22 -1.99 1.69
C MET A 221 23.09 -1.56 2.62
N LEU A 222 22.89 -2.34 3.67
CA LEU A 222 21.88 -2.10 4.68
C LEU A 222 22.51 -1.36 5.87
N ILE A 223 21.85 -0.31 6.37
CA ILE A 223 22.36 0.53 7.44
C ILE A 223 21.30 0.72 8.51
N THR A 224 21.71 0.65 9.78
CA THR A 224 20.90 1.07 10.92
C THR A 224 21.52 2.25 11.64
N CYS A 225 20.69 3.19 12.10
CA CYS A 225 21.11 4.40 12.77
C CYS A 225 21.32 4.20 14.28
N SER A 226 22.28 4.94 14.86
CA SER A 226 22.60 4.89 16.31
C SER A 226 21.46 5.40 17.19
N LYS A 227 20.60 6.28 16.66
CA LYS A 227 19.41 6.78 17.31
C LYS A 227 18.22 6.41 16.47
N GLN A 228 17.42 5.53 17.02
CA GLN A 228 16.13 5.19 16.47
C GLN A 228 15.06 5.79 17.39
N GLY A 229 13.80 5.66 17.03
CA GLY A 229 12.66 6.07 17.81
C GLY A 229 11.56 5.03 17.66
N PHE A 230 10.38 5.35 18.13
CA PHE A 230 9.20 4.58 17.80
C PHE A 230 8.90 4.75 16.32
N VAL A 231 8.77 3.66 15.56
CA VAL A 231 8.53 3.68 14.11
C VAL A 231 7.32 4.56 13.75
N PHE A 232 7.35 5.21 12.59
CA PHE A 232 6.33 6.16 12.12
C PHE A 232 6.12 7.38 13.05
N SER A 233 7.08 7.71 13.92
CA SER A 233 6.99 8.90 14.76
C SER A 233 7.86 10.03 14.21
N ASP A 234 7.42 11.29 14.44
CA ASP A 234 8.22 12.47 14.11
C ASP A 234 9.64 12.43 14.69
N GLU A 235 9.83 11.71 15.83
CA GLU A 235 11.13 11.54 16.48
C GLU A 235 12.00 10.57 15.68
N TYR A 236 11.43 9.47 15.19
CA TYR A 236 12.11 8.51 14.34
C TYR A 236 12.54 9.19 13.03
N ASN A 237 11.60 9.75 12.28
CA ASN A 237 11.86 10.39 10.99
C ASN A 237 12.91 11.50 11.10
N LYS A 238 12.86 12.29 12.17
CA LYS A 238 13.88 13.30 12.42
C LYS A 238 15.27 12.69 12.72
N ASN A 239 15.33 11.62 13.52
CA ASN A 239 16.62 10.98 13.86
C ASN A 239 17.25 10.33 12.63
N ILE A 240 16.45 9.76 11.74
CA ILE A 240 16.91 9.19 10.47
C ILE A 240 17.40 10.33 9.55
N ALA A 241 16.59 11.34 9.27
CA ALA A 241 16.98 12.48 8.44
C ALA A 241 18.25 13.22 8.97
N ASP A 242 18.43 13.28 10.28
CA ASP A 242 19.66 13.84 10.87
C ASP A 242 20.94 13.03 10.49
N ALA A 243 20.83 11.76 10.11
CA ALA A 243 21.95 10.91 9.73
C ALA A 243 22.23 10.87 8.22
N GLU A 244 21.27 11.23 7.40
CA GLU A 244 21.28 11.13 5.94
C GLU A 244 22.51 11.77 5.31
N ASP A 245 22.74 13.07 5.58
CA ASP A 245 23.87 13.81 5.01
C ASP A 245 25.23 13.13 5.23
N SER A 246 25.42 12.48 6.41
CA SER A 246 26.68 11.81 6.73
C SER A 246 26.81 10.45 6.05
N ILE A 247 25.70 9.74 5.87
CA ILE A 247 25.66 8.44 5.18
C ILE A 247 25.88 8.63 3.70
N VAL A 248 25.14 9.57 3.08
CA VAL A 248 25.25 9.87 1.65
C VAL A 248 26.66 10.34 1.31
N ALA A 249 27.22 11.30 2.06
CA ALA A 249 28.58 11.78 1.82
C ALA A 249 29.66 10.68 1.96
N ALA A 250 29.50 9.76 2.90
CA ALA A 250 30.39 8.61 3.04
C ALA A 250 30.27 7.63 1.87
N ALA A 251 29.04 7.36 1.43
CA ALA A 251 28.75 6.46 0.32
C ALA A 251 29.25 7.06 -1.03
N GLU A 252 29.03 8.34 -1.26
CA GLU A 252 29.55 9.07 -2.45
C GLU A 252 31.08 9.03 -2.49
N GLN A 253 31.74 9.31 -1.37
CA GLN A 253 33.20 9.22 -1.28
C GLN A 253 33.71 7.82 -1.63
N ARG A 254 33.08 6.77 -1.07
CA ARG A 254 33.45 5.38 -1.39
C ARG A 254 33.17 5.04 -2.84
N GLY A 255 32.08 5.55 -3.41
CA GLY A 255 31.80 5.42 -4.83
C GLY A 255 32.87 6.02 -5.74
N GLU A 256 33.37 7.23 -5.41
CA GLU A 256 34.47 7.86 -6.11
C GLU A 256 35.79 7.04 -6.01
N GLU A 257 36.07 6.51 -4.81
CA GLU A 257 37.22 5.63 -4.59
C GLU A 257 37.08 4.33 -5.40
N ARG A 258 35.91 3.74 -5.45
CA ARG A 258 35.61 2.51 -6.21
C ARG A 258 35.78 2.67 -7.72
N ILE A 259 35.31 3.80 -8.29
CA ILE A 259 35.59 4.12 -9.70
C ILE A 259 37.09 4.27 -9.96
N ALA A 260 37.80 4.92 -9.05
CA ALA A 260 39.23 5.05 -9.21
C ALA A 260 39.93 3.69 -9.22
N GLU A 261 39.46 2.74 -8.41
CA GLU A 261 39.96 1.35 -8.42
C GLU A 261 39.68 0.66 -9.75
N ILE A 262 38.41 0.69 -10.22
CA ILE A 262 37.99 0.08 -11.50
C ILE A 262 38.77 0.69 -12.67
N LYS A 263 38.90 2.04 -12.71
CA LYS A 263 39.67 2.73 -13.75
C LYS A 263 41.14 2.35 -13.70
N ASN A 264 41.71 2.17 -12.51
CA ASN A 264 43.12 1.78 -12.37
C ASN A 264 43.34 0.33 -12.82
N GLU A 265 42.40 -0.60 -12.52
CA GLU A 265 42.46 -1.98 -12.98
C GLU A 265 42.36 -2.07 -14.50
N ALA A 266 41.36 -1.43 -15.09
CA ALA A 266 41.18 -1.37 -16.54
C ALA A 266 42.37 -0.68 -17.27
N GLN A 267 42.91 0.37 -16.67
CA GLN A 267 44.12 1.03 -17.20
C GLN A 267 45.34 0.10 -17.16
N ALA A 268 45.47 -0.71 -16.10
CA ALA A 268 46.56 -1.68 -15.99
C ALA A 268 46.46 -2.77 -17.07
N GLU A 269 45.25 -3.25 -17.36
CA GLU A 269 44.99 -4.20 -18.43
C GLU A 269 45.31 -3.60 -19.83
N ILE A 270 44.91 -2.35 -20.05
CA ILE A 270 45.22 -1.61 -21.28
C ILE A 270 46.74 -1.41 -21.42
N ASP A 271 47.44 -1.07 -20.32
CA ASP A 271 48.90 -0.90 -20.34
C ASP A 271 49.62 -2.22 -20.59
N GLU A 272 49.12 -3.34 -20.11
CA GLU A 272 49.66 -4.67 -20.39
C GLU A 272 49.44 -5.05 -21.86
N ALA A 273 48.26 -4.83 -22.41
CA ALA A 273 47.95 -5.03 -23.82
C ALA A 273 48.81 -4.17 -24.74
N GLN A 274 49.03 -2.89 -24.35
CA GLN A 274 49.92 -1.99 -25.09
C GLN A 274 51.37 -2.45 -25.08
N ALA A 275 51.85 -2.96 -23.92
CA ALA A 275 53.20 -3.50 -23.79
C ALA A 275 53.41 -4.75 -24.64
N GLU A 276 52.42 -5.61 -24.72
CA GLU A 276 52.44 -6.78 -25.61
C GLU A 276 52.46 -6.40 -27.09
N LEU A 277 51.61 -5.46 -27.48
CA LEU A 277 51.59 -4.93 -28.85
C LEU A 277 52.91 -4.32 -29.23
N ASP A 278 53.52 -3.52 -28.36
CA ASP A 278 54.83 -2.88 -28.57
C ASP A 278 55.96 -3.93 -28.62
N SER A 279 55.81 -5.03 -27.88
CA SER A 279 56.75 -6.15 -27.95
C SER A 279 56.66 -6.85 -29.29
N GLY A 280 55.43 -7.18 -29.74
CA GLY A 280 55.14 -7.80 -31.02
C GLY A 280 55.64 -6.94 -32.21
N ARG A 281 55.43 -5.60 -32.08
CA ARG A 281 55.95 -4.65 -33.08
C ARG A 281 57.46 -4.66 -33.21
N ARG A 282 58.19 -4.72 -32.06
CA ARG A 282 59.67 -4.79 -32.04
C ARG A 282 60.17 -6.13 -32.56
N GLU A 283 59.49 -7.22 -32.22
CA GLU A 283 59.83 -8.54 -32.69
C GLU A 283 59.62 -8.67 -34.19
N LEU A 284 58.46 -8.18 -34.70
CA LEU A 284 58.18 -8.15 -36.11
C LEU A 284 59.21 -7.34 -36.92
N GLU A 285 59.60 -6.14 -36.40
CA GLU A 285 60.60 -5.32 -37.03
C GLU A 285 62.00 -5.98 -37.02
N THR A 286 62.33 -6.65 -35.95
CA THR A 286 63.57 -7.42 -35.82
C THR A 286 63.59 -8.63 -36.80
N GLU A 287 62.48 -9.34 -36.86
CA GLU A 287 62.33 -10.46 -37.76
C GLU A 287 62.29 -10.05 -39.22
N LYS A 288 61.64 -8.93 -39.53
CA LYS A 288 61.67 -8.27 -40.83
C LYS A 288 63.07 -7.91 -41.28
N ASN A 289 63.82 -7.28 -40.41
CA ASN A 289 65.23 -6.95 -40.66
C ASN A 289 66.12 -8.18 -40.86
N ASN A 290 65.89 -9.21 -40.05
CA ASN A 290 66.66 -10.46 -40.18
C ASN A 290 66.34 -11.19 -41.49
N THR A 291 65.04 -11.28 -41.79
CA THR A 291 64.59 -11.98 -43.01
C THR A 291 65.04 -11.27 -44.29
N TYR A 292 64.99 -9.88 -44.30
CA TYR A 292 65.54 -9.12 -45.42
C TYR A 292 67.05 -9.23 -45.53
N ALA A 293 67.81 -9.32 -44.42
CA ALA A 293 69.24 -9.56 -44.43
C ALA A 293 69.54 -10.95 -44.98
N GLU A 294 68.78 -11.97 -44.56
CA GLU A 294 69.00 -13.31 -45.01
C GLU A 294 68.57 -13.53 -46.45
N LEU A 295 67.45 -12.96 -46.89
CA LEU A 295 66.99 -12.93 -48.29
C LEU A 295 68.02 -12.28 -49.20
N ASN A 296 68.78 -11.35 -48.71
CA ASN A 296 69.76 -10.68 -49.48
C ASN A 296 71.12 -11.46 -49.55
N ASN A 297 71.36 -12.33 -48.57
CA ASN A 297 72.75 -12.90 -48.46
C ASN A 297 72.94 -14.26 -49.11
N ALA A 298 71.98 -14.99 -49.53
CA ALA A 298 72.36 -16.21 -50.24
C ALA A 298 71.21 -17.14 -50.70
N LYS A 299 71.41 -17.58 -51.88
CA LYS A 299 70.83 -18.68 -52.54
C LYS A 299 70.98 -20.06 -51.84
N SER A 300 71.77 -20.11 -50.76
CA SER A 300 72.15 -21.32 -50.02
C SER A 300 71.40 -21.44 -48.64
N LEU A 301 70.54 -20.47 -48.25
CA LEU A 301 70.02 -20.36 -46.89
C LEU A 301 68.46 -20.64 -46.80
N LEU A 302 67.97 -21.43 -47.77
CA LEU A 302 66.54 -21.75 -47.72
C LEU A 302 66.15 -22.62 -46.51
N ASP A 303 67.07 -23.38 -45.97
CA ASP A 303 66.87 -24.11 -44.73
C ASP A 303 66.77 -23.18 -43.54
N GLU A 304 67.49 -22.06 -43.56
CA GLU A 304 67.42 -21.03 -42.56
C GLU A 304 66.07 -20.26 -42.67
N GLN A 305 65.62 -20.02 -43.90
CA GLN A 305 64.33 -19.34 -44.08
C GLN A 305 63.14 -20.20 -43.63
N SER A 306 63.25 -21.53 -43.76
CA SER A 306 62.24 -22.43 -43.22
C SER A 306 62.18 -22.33 -41.70
N GLN A 307 63.31 -22.11 -41.02
CA GLN A 307 63.39 -21.91 -39.61
C GLN A 307 62.77 -20.60 -39.16
N GLU A 308 62.93 -19.54 -39.94
CA GLU A 308 62.34 -18.23 -39.65
C GLU A 308 60.83 -18.19 -39.74
N ILE A 309 60.25 -18.95 -40.69
CA ILE A 309 58.80 -19.09 -40.81
C ILE A 309 58.23 -19.86 -39.61
N GLU A 310 58.93 -20.87 -39.10
CA GLU A 310 58.55 -21.59 -37.87
C GLU A 310 58.61 -20.69 -36.62
N ASP A 311 59.61 -19.84 -36.51
CA ASP A 311 59.72 -18.88 -35.40
C ASP A 311 58.56 -17.87 -35.41
N GLY A 312 58.11 -17.38 -36.58
CA GLY A 312 56.95 -16.55 -36.74
C GLY A 312 55.65 -17.22 -36.25
N LYS A 313 55.55 -18.53 -36.48
CA LYS A 313 54.45 -19.38 -35.99
C LYS A 313 54.41 -19.45 -34.46
N ALA A 314 55.53 -19.63 -33.79
CA ALA A 314 55.68 -19.68 -32.36
C ALA A 314 55.23 -18.35 -31.70
N GLU A 315 55.58 -17.26 -32.34
CA GLU A 315 55.17 -15.92 -31.86
C GLU A 315 53.64 -15.70 -31.92
N LEU A 316 53.01 -16.12 -33.02
CA LEU A 316 51.55 -16.07 -33.17
C LEU A 316 50.83 -16.92 -32.14
N VAL A 317 51.38 -18.07 -31.79
CA VAL A 317 50.87 -18.91 -30.71
C VAL A 317 50.94 -18.18 -29.37
N SER A 318 52.05 -17.48 -29.09
CA SER A 318 52.20 -16.70 -27.86
C SER A 318 51.24 -15.52 -27.78
N GLN A 319 51.00 -14.82 -28.91
CA GLN A 319 50.04 -13.69 -28.97
C GLN A 319 48.60 -14.18 -28.78
N ARG A 320 48.27 -15.38 -29.30
CA ARG A 320 46.98 -16.03 -29.11
C ARG A 320 46.73 -16.38 -27.65
N GLU A 321 47.70 -16.87 -26.93
CA GLU A 321 47.58 -17.16 -25.50
C GLU A 321 47.35 -15.88 -24.68
N GLY A 322 48.03 -14.79 -25.03
CA GLY A 322 47.83 -13.48 -24.38
C GLY A 322 46.41 -12.94 -24.52
N LEU A 323 45.89 -12.94 -25.76
CA LEU A 323 44.52 -12.49 -26.02
C LEU A 323 43.46 -13.39 -25.42
N THR A 324 43.69 -14.71 -25.36
CA THR A 324 42.79 -15.66 -24.72
C THR A 324 42.71 -15.39 -23.20
N THR A 325 43.82 -15.03 -22.60
CA THR A 325 43.88 -14.67 -21.17
C THR A 325 43.08 -13.38 -20.86
N GLN A 326 43.26 -12.35 -21.69
CA GLN A 326 42.54 -11.06 -21.53
C GLN A 326 41.02 -11.24 -21.72
N ARG A 327 40.61 -12.06 -22.69
CA ARG A 327 39.21 -12.44 -22.91
C ARG A 327 38.60 -13.05 -21.66
N LYS A 328 39.31 -13.93 -21.00
CA LYS A 328 38.86 -14.62 -19.79
C LYS A 328 38.64 -13.66 -18.62
N GLU A 329 39.52 -12.66 -18.50
CA GLU A 329 39.42 -11.63 -17.45
C GLU A 329 38.21 -10.67 -17.69
N LEU A 330 38.01 -10.19 -18.95
CA LEU A 330 36.87 -9.36 -19.28
C LEU A 330 35.55 -10.10 -19.14
N SER A 331 35.52 -11.39 -19.48
CA SER A 331 34.36 -12.25 -19.28
C SER A 331 34.01 -12.42 -17.79
N SER A 332 35.01 -12.60 -16.92
CA SER A 332 34.80 -12.67 -15.47
C SER A 332 34.21 -11.38 -14.88
N ASN A 333 34.68 -10.24 -15.39
CA ASN A 333 34.13 -8.94 -14.99
C ASN A 333 32.69 -8.73 -15.47
N LEU A 334 32.38 -9.18 -16.68
CA LEU A 334 31.01 -9.14 -17.24
C LEU A 334 30.06 -9.98 -16.40
N ASP A 335 30.45 -11.19 -16.02
CA ASP A 335 29.68 -12.06 -15.15
C ASP A 335 29.35 -11.43 -13.79
N SER A 336 30.33 -10.69 -13.25
CA SER A 336 30.14 -9.97 -11.99
C SER A 336 29.10 -8.83 -12.09
N VAL A 337 29.12 -8.09 -13.20
CA VAL A 337 28.15 -7.02 -13.48
C VAL A 337 26.77 -7.57 -13.78
N ASN A 338 26.67 -8.68 -14.52
CA ASN A 338 25.38 -9.31 -14.80
C ASN A 338 24.69 -9.82 -13.53
N LYS A 339 25.44 -10.39 -12.58
CA LYS A 339 24.94 -10.78 -11.27
C LYS A 339 24.41 -9.59 -10.44
N ALA A 340 25.04 -8.45 -10.55
CA ALA A 340 24.55 -7.22 -9.92
C ALA A 340 23.22 -6.77 -10.54
N ILE A 341 23.07 -6.85 -11.86
CA ILE A 341 21.82 -6.54 -12.56
C ILE A 341 20.70 -7.48 -12.11
N GLU A 342 20.95 -8.76 -12.08
CA GLU A 342 19.98 -9.80 -11.69
C GLU A 342 19.48 -9.62 -10.26
N SER A 343 20.37 -9.18 -9.37
CA SER A 343 20.05 -8.85 -7.99
C SER A 343 19.22 -7.56 -7.85
N ALA A 344 19.39 -6.65 -8.78
CA ALA A 344 18.65 -5.39 -8.84
C ALA A 344 17.22 -5.55 -9.40
N GLU A 345 16.92 -6.64 -10.08
CA GLU A 345 15.64 -6.91 -10.74
C GLU A 345 14.58 -7.63 -9.87
N LEU A 346 14.84 -7.84 -8.59
CA LEU A 346 13.93 -8.51 -7.62
C LEU A 346 12.90 -7.55 -6.96
N PRO A 347 11.63 -7.98 -6.73
CA PRO A 347 10.50 -7.13 -6.32
C PRO A 347 10.50 -6.57 -4.89
N ASP A 348 11.58 -6.31 -4.25
CA ASP A 348 11.68 -5.54 -2.98
C ASP A 348 13.07 -4.92 -2.81
N SER A 349 13.79 -4.82 -3.93
CA SER A 349 15.14 -4.27 -3.88
C SER A 349 15.17 -2.76 -3.63
N GLY A 350 14.06 -2.05 -3.80
CA GLY A 350 14.00 -0.60 -3.62
C GLY A 350 14.83 0.18 -4.64
N ILE A 351 15.31 -0.50 -5.68
CA ILE A 351 16.15 0.10 -6.73
C ILE A 351 15.27 0.82 -7.74
N THR A 352 15.69 2.01 -8.15
CA THR A 352 15.00 2.77 -9.18
C THR A 352 15.32 2.25 -10.58
N GLU A 353 14.42 2.47 -11.52
CA GLU A 353 14.61 2.09 -12.93
C GLU A 353 15.90 2.68 -13.54
N GLU A 354 16.32 3.84 -13.06
CA GLU A 354 17.52 4.55 -13.53
C GLU A 354 18.84 3.84 -13.12
N GLU A 355 18.84 3.22 -11.97
CA GLU A 355 19.96 2.40 -11.46
C GLU A 355 20.17 1.12 -12.24
N LEU A 356 19.08 0.43 -12.49
CA LEU A 356 19.08 -0.80 -13.28
C LEU A 356 19.56 -0.51 -14.73
N TYR A 357 19.15 0.64 -15.28
CA TYR A 357 19.60 1.09 -16.60
C TYR A 357 21.12 1.25 -16.66
N THR A 358 21.72 1.82 -15.63
CA THR A 358 23.18 2.09 -15.61
C THR A 358 24.03 0.82 -15.51
N LEU A 359 23.57 -0.17 -14.71
CA LEU A 359 24.20 -1.49 -14.69
C LEU A 359 24.13 -2.21 -16.04
N LYS A 360 23.00 -2.10 -16.74
CA LYS A 360 22.84 -2.68 -18.09
C LYS A 360 23.75 -2.02 -19.12
N MET A 361 23.96 -0.73 -19.02
CA MET A 361 24.93 0.00 -19.86
C MET A 361 26.37 -0.47 -19.60
N GLN A 362 26.73 -0.78 -18.36
CA GLN A 362 28.07 -1.28 -18.03
C GLN A 362 28.31 -2.70 -18.57
N ALA A 363 27.32 -3.58 -18.43
CA ALA A 363 27.38 -4.94 -19.00
C ALA A 363 27.54 -4.90 -20.54
N GLN A 364 26.83 -3.96 -21.17
CA GLN A 364 26.93 -3.77 -22.63
C GLN A 364 28.36 -3.38 -23.06
N LYS A 365 29.00 -2.46 -22.36
CA LYS A 365 30.38 -2.04 -22.63
C LYS A 365 31.40 -3.17 -22.47
N LEU A 366 31.22 -4.01 -21.46
CA LEU A 366 32.07 -5.20 -21.26
C LEU A 366 31.88 -6.24 -22.37
N LYS A 367 30.66 -6.41 -22.87
CA LYS A 367 30.37 -7.30 -24.02
C LYS A 367 31.05 -6.79 -25.30
N GLU A 368 31.02 -5.46 -25.52
CA GLU A 368 31.71 -4.84 -26.65
C GLU A 368 33.24 -5.06 -26.58
N GLY A 369 33.83 -4.94 -25.39
CA GLY A 369 35.24 -5.25 -25.17
C GLY A 369 35.59 -6.74 -25.43
N ILE A 370 34.76 -7.66 -25.04
CA ILE A 370 34.95 -9.11 -25.31
C ILE A 370 34.85 -9.38 -26.81
N ALA A 371 33.83 -8.81 -27.47
CA ALA A 371 33.67 -9.01 -28.94
C ALA A 371 34.86 -8.48 -29.75
N SER A 372 35.52 -7.42 -29.25
CA SER A 372 36.74 -6.87 -29.84
C SER A 372 37.94 -7.82 -29.73
N ILE A 373 38.11 -8.53 -28.61
CA ILE A 373 39.15 -9.53 -28.43
C ILE A 373 38.90 -10.78 -29.27
N ASP A 374 37.66 -11.19 -29.43
CA ASP A 374 37.28 -12.33 -30.28
C ASP A 374 37.69 -12.11 -31.76
N SER A 375 37.53 -10.88 -32.28
CA SER A 375 38.03 -10.48 -33.59
C SER A 375 39.56 -10.63 -33.70
N GLY A 376 40.33 -10.27 -32.65
CA GLY A 376 41.78 -10.44 -32.63
C GLY A 376 42.23 -11.90 -32.66
N LEU A 377 41.49 -12.83 -32.04
CA LEU A 377 41.76 -14.27 -32.05
C LEU A 377 41.50 -14.89 -33.44
N GLU A 378 40.45 -14.41 -34.16
CA GLU A 378 40.19 -14.80 -35.53
C GLU A 378 41.31 -14.32 -36.49
N GLU A 379 41.84 -13.13 -36.27
CA GLU A 379 42.94 -12.56 -37.08
C GLU A 379 44.27 -13.33 -36.88
N ILE A 380 44.60 -13.70 -35.64
CA ILE A 380 45.75 -14.57 -35.35
C ILE A 380 45.60 -15.93 -36.03
N SER A 381 44.42 -16.54 -36.00
CA SER A 381 44.16 -17.81 -36.68
C SER A 381 44.29 -17.69 -38.22
N ALA A 382 43.90 -16.52 -38.76
CA ALA A 382 44.08 -16.24 -40.18
C ALA A 382 45.55 -16.02 -40.53
N ALA A 383 46.36 -15.44 -39.61
CA ALA A 383 47.80 -15.25 -39.81
C ALA A 383 48.58 -16.60 -39.68
N GLU A 384 48.21 -17.46 -38.72
CA GLU A 384 48.76 -18.84 -38.60
C GLU A 384 48.54 -19.62 -39.92
N LYS A 385 47.35 -19.51 -40.54
CA LYS A 385 47.05 -20.13 -41.83
C LYS A 385 47.87 -19.53 -42.98
N LYS A 386 48.10 -18.22 -42.98
CA LYS A 386 48.94 -17.57 -43.99
C LYS A 386 50.41 -17.95 -43.88
N ILE A 387 50.95 -18.09 -42.66
CA ILE A 387 52.30 -18.57 -42.43
C ILE A 387 52.47 -20.02 -42.92
N SER A 388 51.49 -20.88 -42.62
CA SER A 388 51.47 -22.27 -43.06
C SER A 388 51.37 -22.39 -44.62
N ALA A 389 50.59 -21.54 -45.28
CA ALA A 389 50.52 -21.49 -46.73
C ALA A 389 51.88 -20.96 -47.34
N GLY A 390 52.53 -20.00 -46.68
CA GLY A 390 53.84 -19.51 -47.06
C GLY A 390 54.94 -20.61 -46.97
N GLU A 391 54.85 -21.55 -45.99
CA GLU A 391 55.76 -22.67 -45.88
C GLU A 391 55.67 -23.63 -47.09
N GLU A 392 54.44 -23.91 -47.59
CA GLU A 392 54.18 -24.76 -48.74
C GLU A 392 54.61 -24.09 -50.04
N GLU A 393 54.37 -22.74 -50.14
CA GLU A 393 54.75 -21.98 -51.31
C GLU A 393 56.26 -21.71 -51.37
N LEU A 394 56.92 -21.48 -50.22
CA LEU A 394 58.36 -21.37 -50.13
C LEU A 394 59.03 -22.69 -50.52
N LYS A 395 58.41 -23.80 -50.21
CA LYS A 395 58.86 -25.14 -50.58
C LYS A 395 58.66 -25.45 -52.07
N ALA A 396 57.60 -24.87 -52.68
CA ALA A 396 57.29 -25.02 -54.11
C ALA A 396 58.04 -23.98 -54.95
N GLY A 397 58.34 -22.82 -54.37
CA GLY A 397 58.92 -21.70 -55.09
C GLY A 397 60.44 -21.59 -55.05
N TYR A 398 61.13 -22.66 -54.73
CA TYR A 398 62.59 -22.69 -54.56
C TYR A 398 63.39 -22.31 -55.82
N GLU A 399 62.75 -22.34 -56.94
CA GLU A 399 63.39 -21.98 -58.23
C GLU A 399 63.33 -20.50 -58.57
N GLU A 400 62.50 -19.74 -57.81
CA GLU A 400 62.42 -18.31 -58.19
C GLU A 400 62.62 -17.42 -56.94
N TYR A 401 63.87 -17.01 -56.69
CA TYR A 401 64.32 -16.05 -55.71
C TYR A 401 63.46 -14.78 -55.55
N ASN A 402 62.89 -14.31 -56.66
CA ASN A 402 62.02 -13.11 -56.65
C ASN A 402 60.61 -13.37 -56.08
N SER A 403 60.09 -14.61 -56.18
CA SER A 403 58.78 -14.99 -55.68
C SER A 403 58.80 -15.06 -54.13
N GLY A 404 59.86 -15.63 -53.58
CA GLY A 404 60.04 -15.72 -52.09
C GLY A 404 60.09 -14.35 -51.40
N ARG A 405 60.70 -13.40 -52.07
CA ARG A 405 60.72 -12.01 -51.51
C ARG A 405 59.36 -11.36 -51.55
N SER A 406 58.62 -11.50 -52.65
CA SER A 406 57.22 -10.97 -52.75
C SER A 406 56.28 -11.58 -51.73
N GLN A 407 56.43 -12.88 -51.43
CA GLN A 407 55.66 -13.55 -50.43
C GLN A 407 56.01 -13.10 -48.98
N ALA A 408 57.32 -12.89 -48.71
CA ALA A 408 57.76 -12.35 -47.42
C ALA A 408 57.19 -10.91 -47.17
N GLU A 409 57.23 -10.08 -48.20
CA GLU A 409 56.70 -8.72 -48.13
C GLU A 409 55.17 -8.73 -47.89
N SER A 410 54.42 -9.65 -48.53
CA SER A 410 53.00 -9.78 -48.32
C SER A 410 52.64 -10.34 -46.91
N GLY A 411 53.45 -11.23 -46.34
CA GLY A 411 53.29 -11.75 -44.97
C GLY A 411 53.57 -10.66 -43.91
N PHE A 412 54.60 -9.82 -44.14
CA PHE A 412 54.86 -8.71 -43.21
C PHE A 412 53.78 -7.62 -43.28
N ALA A 413 53.25 -7.33 -44.48
CA ALA A 413 52.14 -6.38 -44.63
C ALA A 413 50.86 -6.89 -43.93
N ALA A 414 50.58 -8.19 -43.91
CA ALA A 414 49.48 -8.79 -43.17
C ALA A 414 49.66 -8.69 -41.64
N ALA A 415 50.89 -8.94 -41.17
CA ALA A 415 51.22 -8.83 -39.76
C ALA A 415 51.21 -7.35 -39.26
N GLU A 416 51.67 -6.41 -40.12
CA GLU A 416 51.54 -4.96 -39.85
C GLU A 416 50.09 -4.54 -39.76
N LYS A 417 49.22 -5.09 -40.58
CA LYS A 417 47.78 -4.84 -40.51
C LYS A 417 47.16 -5.38 -39.19
N GLN A 418 47.53 -6.59 -38.79
CA GLN A 418 47.06 -7.13 -37.51
C GLN A 418 47.50 -6.32 -36.29
N LEU A 419 48.73 -5.83 -36.32
CA LEU A 419 49.21 -4.90 -35.25
C LEU A 419 48.47 -3.56 -35.26
N ALA A 420 48.10 -3.04 -36.43
CA ALA A 420 47.31 -1.83 -36.56
C ALA A 420 45.87 -2.06 -36.09
N ASP A 421 45.27 -3.17 -36.47
CA ASP A 421 43.92 -3.53 -35.95
C ASP A 421 43.90 -3.70 -34.40
N GLY A 422 44.97 -4.24 -33.80
CA GLY A 422 45.15 -4.29 -32.33
C GLY A 422 45.40 -2.93 -31.67
N GLU A 423 46.05 -2.00 -32.39
CA GLU A 423 46.21 -0.61 -31.92
C GLU A 423 44.87 0.12 -31.85
N ASP A 424 44.04 -0.06 -32.91
CA ASP A 424 42.67 0.51 -32.95
C ASP A 424 41.83 -0.02 -31.80
N GLN A 425 41.90 -1.32 -31.44
CA GLN A 425 41.21 -1.93 -30.31
C GLN A 425 41.63 -1.37 -28.96
N ILE A 426 42.93 -1.16 -28.75
CA ILE A 426 43.42 -0.51 -27.51
C ILE A 426 42.98 0.97 -27.44
N GLU A 427 42.87 1.66 -28.59
CA GLU A 427 42.39 3.04 -28.63
C GLU A 427 40.87 3.09 -28.31
N GLU A 428 40.10 2.11 -28.75
CA GLU A 428 38.69 1.95 -28.41
C GLU A 428 38.50 1.64 -26.91
N ALA A 429 39.27 0.68 -26.34
CA ALA A 429 39.24 0.40 -24.91
C ALA A 429 39.65 1.62 -24.03
N LYS A 430 40.59 2.44 -24.50
CA LYS A 430 40.95 3.70 -23.82
C LYS A 430 39.79 4.70 -23.83
N LYS A 431 39.07 4.78 -24.94
CA LYS A 431 37.90 5.66 -25.04
C LYS A 431 36.77 5.17 -24.11
N GLU A 432 36.50 3.87 -24.08
CA GLU A 432 35.52 3.29 -23.16
C GLU A 432 35.89 3.55 -21.68
N LEU A 433 37.19 3.48 -21.35
CA LEU A 433 37.67 3.81 -20.01
C LEU A 433 37.46 5.31 -19.65
N ASP A 434 37.59 6.21 -20.60
CA ASP A 434 37.34 7.63 -20.40
C ASP A 434 35.84 7.94 -20.27
N ASP A 435 34.99 7.13 -20.91
CA ASP A 435 33.53 7.25 -20.91
C ASP A 435 32.88 6.60 -19.67
N ILE A 436 33.62 5.92 -18.78
CA ILE A 436 33.10 5.41 -17.49
C ILE A 436 32.66 6.58 -16.62
N GLU A 437 31.33 6.68 -16.42
CA GLU A 437 30.68 7.72 -15.61
C GLU A 437 30.82 7.46 -14.09
N ALA A 438 30.49 8.48 -13.28
CA ALA A 438 30.46 8.35 -11.83
C ALA A 438 29.38 7.34 -11.37
N PRO A 439 29.57 6.59 -10.24
CA PRO A 439 28.53 5.70 -9.77
C PRO A 439 27.27 6.49 -9.41
N GLU A 440 26.15 6.00 -9.84
CA GLU A 440 24.89 6.48 -9.28
C GLU A 440 24.61 5.74 -7.97
N LEU A 441 24.42 6.53 -6.93
CA LEU A 441 24.10 6.04 -5.60
C LEU A 441 22.64 6.36 -5.28
N TYR A 442 21.87 5.37 -4.93
CA TYR A 442 20.48 5.53 -4.51
C TYR A 442 20.36 5.20 -3.04
N THR A 443 19.75 6.13 -2.33
CA THR A 443 19.55 6.03 -0.88
C THR A 443 18.06 5.91 -0.63
N GLU A 444 17.66 4.76 -0.09
CA GLU A 444 16.28 4.47 0.26
C GLU A 444 16.12 4.37 1.76
N THR A 445 15.00 4.86 2.26
CA THR A 445 14.58 4.74 3.65
C THR A 445 13.54 3.61 3.80
N ARG A 446 13.06 3.38 5.02
CA ARG A 446 11.90 2.47 5.19
C ARG A 446 10.62 2.97 4.52
N GLU A 447 10.47 4.30 4.34
CA GLU A 447 9.29 4.89 3.71
C GLU A 447 9.22 4.55 2.21
N ASP A 448 10.36 4.24 1.59
CA ASP A 448 10.43 3.78 0.20
C ASP A 448 10.09 2.29 0.05
N ASN A 449 10.00 1.55 1.16
CA ASN A 449 9.55 0.16 1.16
C ASN A 449 8.02 0.10 1.07
N ILE A 450 7.49 -0.48 -0.02
CA ILE A 450 6.05 -0.56 -0.31
C ILE A 450 5.26 -1.15 0.86
N GLY A 451 5.75 -2.21 1.48
CA GLY A 451 5.07 -2.87 2.59
C GLY A 451 5.01 -2.01 3.86
N TYR A 452 6.06 -1.23 4.12
CA TYR A 452 6.13 -0.34 5.28
C TYR A 452 5.24 0.90 5.11
N ASP A 453 5.29 1.57 3.97
CA ASP A 453 4.43 2.72 3.67
C ASP A 453 2.96 2.33 3.60
N SER A 454 2.63 1.24 2.91
CA SER A 454 1.27 0.70 2.87
C SER A 454 0.73 0.37 4.25
N PHE A 455 1.56 -0.13 5.18
CA PHE A 455 1.14 -0.42 6.54
C PHE A 455 0.77 0.86 7.31
N GLU A 456 1.57 1.92 7.19
CA GLU A 456 1.28 3.22 7.79
C GLU A 456 -0.02 3.80 7.23
N SER A 457 -0.14 3.89 5.92
CA SER A 457 -1.32 4.41 5.21
C SER A 457 -2.60 3.67 5.61
N ASN A 458 -2.58 2.35 5.65
CA ASN A 458 -3.72 1.53 6.08
C ASN A 458 -4.09 1.77 7.56
N SER A 459 -3.11 1.95 8.43
CA SER A 459 -3.36 2.27 9.84
C SER A 459 -3.99 3.65 10.02
N ASP A 460 -3.66 4.62 9.15
CA ASP A 460 -4.21 5.98 9.16
C ASP A 460 -5.66 6.02 8.65
N ILE A 461 -6.03 5.17 7.72
CA ILE A 461 -7.43 4.97 7.32
C ILE A 461 -8.26 4.53 8.52
N VAL A 462 -7.78 3.55 9.30
CA VAL A 462 -8.47 3.09 10.52
C VAL A 462 -8.63 4.23 11.54
N ASP A 463 -7.60 5.05 11.73
CA ASP A 463 -7.64 6.20 12.63
C ASP A 463 -8.63 7.28 12.18
N SER A 464 -8.73 7.51 10.88
CA SER A 464 -9.66 8.48 10.31
C SER A 464 -11.12 8.07 10.52
N ILE A 465 -11.45 6.80 10.36
CA ILE A 465 -12.76 6.24 10.72
C ILE A 465 -13.02 6.40 12.21
N ALA A 466 -12.00 6.19 13.05
CA ALA A 466 -12.08 6.32 14.51
C ALA A 466 -12.30 7.76 15.01
N LYS A 467 -11.99 8.78 14.22
CA LYS A 467 -12.21 10.19 14.58
C LYS A 467 -13.68 10.60 14.45
N ILE A 468 -14.41 10.11 13.48
CA ILE A 468 -15.71 10.64 13.08
C ILE A 468 -16.87 9.85 13.66
N PHE A 469 -16.93 8.54 13.44
CA PHE A 469 -18.07 7.69 13.83
C PHE A 469 -18.43 7.77 15.32
N PRO A 470 -17.47 7.76 16.25
CA PRO A 470 -17.77 7.78 17.68
C PRO A 470 -18.56 9.02 18.12
N VAL A 471 -18.38 10.17 17.46
CA VAL A 471 -19.10 11.40 17.80
C VAL A 471 -20.61 11.18 17.64
N PHE A 472 -21.02 10.53 16.55
CA PHE A 472 -22.45 10.21 16.31
C PHE A 472 -22.96 9.15 17.27
N PHE A 473 -22.14 8.14 17.63
CA PHE A 473 -22.51 7.16 18.65
C PHE A 473 -22.77 7.84 19.99
N PHE A 474 -21.90 8.75 20.43
CA PHE A 474 -22.10 9.49 21.68
C PHE A 474 -23.27 10.48 21.63
N LEU A 475 -23.55 11.10 20.49
CA LEU A 475 -24.74 11.95 20.31
C LEU A 475 -26.03 11.14 20.46
N ILE A 476 -26.10 9.96 19.84
CA ILE A 476 -27.26 9.06 19.99
C ILE A 476 -27.35 8.55 21.42
N ALA A 477 -26.22 8.19 22.05
CA ALA A 477 -26.18 7.77 23.45
C ALA A 477 -26.70 8.88 24.40
N ALA A 478 -26.27 10.12 24.19
CA ALA A 478 -26.75 11.27 24.95
C ALA A 478 -28.25 11.50 24.76
N LEU A 479 -28.75 11.42 23.52
CA LEU A 479 -30.17 11.54 23.20
C LEU A 479 -31.00 10.44 23.92
N VAL A 480 -30.56 9.19 23.86
CA VAL A 480 -31.24 8.07 24.51
C VAL A 480 -31.16 8.15 26.02
N CYS A 481 -30.01 8.54 26.59
CA CYS A 481 -29.89 8.79 28.03
C CYS A 481 -30.83 9.94 28.48
N SER A 482 -30.86 11.03 27.73
CA SER A 482 -31.75 12.18 28.02
C SER A 482 -33.23 11.77 28.01
N THR A 483 -33.63 11.00 26.99
CA THR A 483 -35.02 10.54 26.87
C THR A 483 -35.41 9.58 27.98
N THR A 484 -34.55 8.60 28.27
CA THR A 484 -34.77 7.59 29.31
C THR A 484 -34.84 8.21 30.67
N MET A 485 -33.92 9.14 30.99
CA MET A 485 -33.86 9.78 32.30
C MET A 485 -34.98 10.81 32.48
N SER A 486 -35.31 11.62 31.47
CA SER A 486 -36.44 12.55 31.52
C SER A 486 -37.72 11.80 31.82
N ARG A 487 -37.86 10.64 31.21
CA ARG A 487 -39.04 9.81 31.40
C ARG A 487 -39.13 9.21 32.81
N MET A 488 -38.00 8.65 33.28
CA MET A 488 -37.93 8.10 34.65
C MET A 488 -38.27 9.16 35.71
N ILE A 489 -37.79 10.39 35.51
CA ILE A 489 -38.07 11.51 36.43
C ILE A 489 -39.55 11.88 36.36
N GLU A 490 -40.20 11.86 35.19
CA GLU A 490 -41.65 12.13 35.06
C GLU A 490 -42.49 11.08 35.74
N GLU A 491 -42.15 9.79 35.65
CA GLU A 491 -42.83 8.66 36.29
C GLU A 491 -42.71 8.74 37.81
N GLU A 492 -41.54 9.12 38.33
CA GLU A 492 -41.28 9.27 39.77
C GLU A 492 -41.70 10.62 40.32
N ARG A 493 -42.42 11.44 39.54
CA ARG A 493 -42.81 12.83 39.93
C ARG A 493 -43.47 12.91 41.30
N SER A 494 -44.41 12.01 41.62
CA SER A 494 -45.06 11.99 42.93
C SER A 494 -44.09 11.68 44.06
N GLN A 495 -43.15 10.74 43.87
CA GLN A 495 -42.10 10.44 44.84
C GLN A 495 -41.16 11.65 45.05
N ILE A 496 -40.80 12.34 43.93
CA ILE A 496 -40.01 13.56 43.98
C ILE A 496 -40.73 14.66 44.78
N GLY A 497 -42.04 14.85 44.55
CA GLY A 497 -42.87 15.81 45.28
C GLY A 497 -42.91 15.51 46.77
N THR A 498 -43.13 14.20 47.10
CA THR A 498 -43.11 13.77 48.49
C THR A 498 -41.74 13.97 49.18
N LEU A 499 -40.65 13.62 48.52
CA LEU A 499 -39.30 13.88 49.04
C LEU A 499 -39.05 15.38 49.27
N ARG A 500 -39.51 16.24 48.37
CA ARG A 500 -39.40 17.71 48.52
C ARG A 500 -40.26 18.20 49.64
N ALA A 501 -41.48 17.70 49.80
CA ALA A 501 -42.35 18.02 50.91
C ALA A 501 -41.76 17.61 52.26
N LEU A 502 -41.03 16.49 52.30
CA LEU A 502 -40.27 16.02 53.46
C LEU A 502 -38.95 16.78 53.73
N GLY A 503 -38.66 17.85 52.96
CA GLY A 503 -37.51 18.73 53.19
C GLY A 503 -36.18 18.30 52.51
N TYR A 504 -36.22 17.32 51.60
CA TYR A 504 -35.03 16.99 50.82
C TYR A 504 -34.69 18.13 49.84
N THR A 505 -33.38 18.52 49.81
CA THR A 505 -32.88 19.53 48.88
C THR A 505 -32.90 19.03 47.44
N ARG A 506 -33.02 19.97 46.48
CA ARG A 506 -32.95 19.68 45.04
C ARG A 506 -31.71 18.85 44.68
N GLY A 507 -30.55 19.20 45.22
CA GLY A 507 -29.27 18.53 44.95
C GLY A 507 -29.27 17.05 45.44
N LYS A 508 -29.88 16.75 46.59
CA LYS A 508 -29.98 15.36 47.08
C LYS A 508 -30.90 14.53 46.22
N ILE A 509 -32.00 15.09 45.70
CA ILE A 509 -32.89 14.38 44.81
C ILE A 509 -32.20 14.14 43.47
N MET A 510 -31.54 15.17 42.89
CA MET A 510 -30.74 15.05 41.65
C MET A 510 -29.65 14.00 41.79
N TRP A 511 -28.96 13.91 42.89
CA TRP A 511 -27.89 12.94 43.16
C TRP A 511 -28.35 11.49 42.98
N LYS A 512 -29.60 11.16 43.36
CA LYS A 512 -30.18 9.82 43.17
C LYS A 512 -30.14 9.43 41.67
N TYR A 513 -30.59 10.31 40.78
CA TYR A 513 -30.67 10.08 39.35
C TYR A 513 -29.29 10.15 38.68
N MET A 514 -28.41 11.05 39.17
CA MET A 514 -27.03 11.11 38.70
C MET A 514 -26.23 9.86 39.08
N VAL A 515 -26.43 9.30 40.27
CA VAL A 515 -25.81 8.01 40.64
C VAL A 515 -26.35 6.88 39.82
N TYR A 516 -27.66 6.89 39.52
CA TYR A 516 -28.28 5.85 38.67
C TYR A 516 -27.65 5.86 37.25
N SER A 517 -27.67 7.02 36.58
CA SER A 517 -27.16 7.13 35.21
C SER A 517 -25.64 7.08 35.18
N GLY A 518 -24.94 7.71 36.14
CA GLY A 518 -23.49 7.70 36.21
C GLY A 518 -22.88 6.35 36.54
N SER A 519 -23.53 5.54 37.40
CA SER A 519 -23.06 4.17 37.64
C SER A 519 -23.25 3.27 36.41
N ALA A 520 -24.36 3.41 35.69
CA ALA A 520 -24.56 2.70 34.43
C ALA A 520 -23.51 3.10 33.38
N ALA A 521 -23.22 4.42 33.27
CA ALA A 521 -22.20 4.91 32.37
C ALA A 521 -20.79 4.46 32.75
N MET A 522 -20.44 4.49 34.02
CA MET A 522 -19.13 4.04 34.51
C MET A 522 -18.90 2.56 34.23
N ILE A 523 -19.88 1.70 34.58
CA ILE A 523 -19.78 0.25 34.32
C ILE A 523 -19.75 0.00 32.81
N GLY A 524 -20.62 0.69 32.05
CA GLY A 524 -20.66 0.59 30.59
C GLY A 524 -19.35 1.06 29.94
N CYS A 525 -18.76 2.15 30.45
CA CYS A 525 -17.47 2.65 29.97
C CYS A 525 -16.34 1.65 30.23
N ILE A 526 -16.24 1.11 31.44
CA ILE A 526 -15.20 0.11 31.79
C ILE A 526 -15.37 -1.15 30.92
N ALA A 527 -16.58 -1.70 30.88
CA ALA A 527 -16.85 -2.91 30.09
C ALA A 527 -16.61 -2.67 28.59
N GLY A 528 -17.09 -1.52 28.08
CA GLY A 528 -16.94 -1.14 26.67
C GLY A 528 -15.47 -0.91 26.32
N PHE A 529 -14.73 -0.18 27.16
CA PHE A 529 -13.32 0.13 26.93
C PHE A 529 -12.47 -1.17 26.81
N PHE A 530 -12.54 -2.04 27.82
CA PHE A 530 -11.76 -3.28 27.80
C PHE A 530 -12.18 -4.24 26.70
N ALA A 531 -13.49 -4.42 26.50
CA ALA A 531 -13.97 -5.25 25.41
C ALA A 531 -13.62 -4.65 24.04
N GLY A 532 -13.82 -3.36 23.87
CA GLY A 532 -13.50 -2.67 22.63
C GLY A 532 -12.01 -2.74 22.30
N SER A 533 -11.15 -2.30 23.23
CA SER A 533 -9.69 -2.30 23.02
C SER A 533 -9.06 -3.68 22.80
N LYS A 534 -9.78 -4.77 23.16
CA LYS A 534 -9.30 -6.13 22.91
C LYS A 534 -9.86 -6.72 21.61
N TYR A 535 -11.18 -6.63 21.41
CA TYR A 535 -11.83 -7.36 20.32
C TYR A 535 -11.83 -6.63 18.98
N PHE A 536 -11.85 -5.29 18.97
CA PHE A 536 -11.81 -4.53 17.71
C PHE A 536 -10.44 -4.60 17.03
N PRO A 537 -9.31 -4.32 17.73
CA PRO A 537 -8.00 -4.49 17.10
C PRO A 537 -7.82 -5.92 16.58
N TYR A 538 -8.22 -6.94 17.37
CA TYR A 538 -8.14 -8.33 16.94
C TYR A 538 -9.00 -8.63 15.70
N ALA A 539 -10.24 -8.13 15.65
CA ALA A 539 -11.13 -8.36 14.51
C ALA A 539 -10.64 -7.64 13.24
N ILE A 540 -10.11 -6.43 13.39
CA ILE A 540 -9.53 -5.65 12.29
C ILE A 540 -8.22 -6.31 11.83
N TRP A 541 -7.39 -6.79 12.76
CA TRP A 541 -6.16 -7.50 12.44
C TRP A 541 -6.37 -8.80 11.67
N ILE A 542 -7.45 -9.54 11.93
CA ILE A 542 -7.80 -10.71 11.11
C ILE A 542 -8.01 -10.31 9.64
N ALA A 543 -8.63 -9.16 9.40
CA ALA A 543 -8.83 -8.64 8.05
C ALA A 543 -7.50 -8.22 7.40
N TYR A 544 -6.71 -7.45 8.13
CA TYR A 544 -5.38 -7.04 7.66
C TYR A 544 -4.35 -8.17 7.66
N GLY A 545 -4.58 -9.26 8.37
CA GLY A 545 -3.72 -10.43 8.38
C GLY A 545 -3.65 -11.17 7.03
N MET A 546 -4.57 -10.89 6.12
CA MET A 546 -4.48 -11.33 4.71
C MET A 546 -3.41 -10.54 3.95
N MET A 547 -3.12 -9.33 4.39
CA MET A 547 -2.20 -8.40 3.76
C MET A 547 -0.89 -8.22 4.56
N PHE A 548 -0.97 -8.19 5.91
CA PHE A 548 0.14 -7.89 6.84
C PHE A 548 0.28 -8.93 7.96
N GLY A 549 0.26 -10.21 7.64
CA GLY A 549 0.23 -11.30 8.63
C GLY A 549 1.56 -11.62 9.33
N PHE A 550 2.53 -10.71 9.36
CA PHE A 550 3.90 -10.91 9.84
C PHE A 550 4.03 -11.21 11.35
N ALA A 551 3.09 -10.72 12.19
CA ALA A 551 3.10 -10.94 13.63
C ALA A 551 1.69 -10.97 14.24
N PRO A 552 1.47 -11.62 15.40
CA PRO A 552 0.21 -11.49 16.13
C PRO A 552 0.06 -10.10 16.71
N ILE A 553 -1.17 -9.54 16.67
CA ILE A 553 -1.41 -8.17 17.15
C ILE A 553 -1.14 -8.03 18.66
N GLU A 554 -0.36 -7.02 19.02
CA GLU A 554 -0.07 -6.65 20.40
C GLU A 554 -1.18 -5.78 21.01
N PHE A 555 -1.41 -5.95 22.31
CA PHE A 555 -2.40 -5.18 23.05
C PHE A 555 -1.83 -3.85 23.50
N TYR A 556 -2.30 -2.76 22.90
CA TYR A 556 -1.93 -1.39 23.27
C TYR A 556 -2.94 -0.79 24.28
N PHE A 557 -2.44 -0.24 25.38
CA PHE A 557 -3.25 0.43 26.39
C PHE A 557 -2.96 1.93 26.43
N SER A 558 -3.94 2.74 25.98
CA SER A 558 -3.86 4.20 26.06
C SER A 558 -4.61 4.72 27.29
N GLY A 559 -3.86 5.20 28.29
CA GLY A 559 -4.43 5.82 29.50
C GLY A 559 -5.17 7.13 29.21
N SER A 560 -4.71 7.91 28.23
CA SER A 560 -5.37 9.14 27.79
C SER A 560 -6.72 8.84 27.15
N LEU A 561 -6.79 7.83 26.30
CA LEU A 561 -8.02 7.37 25.66
C LEU A 561 -9.04 6.85 26.68
N ALA A 562 -8.57 6.12 27.70
CA ALA A 562 -9.42 5.66 28.81
C ALA A 562 -10.04 6.83 29.57
N LEU A 563 -9.25 7.87 29.86
CA LEU A 563 -9.72 9.08 30.55
C LEU A 563 -10.73 9.87 29.69
N ILE A 564 -10.44 10.08 28.40
CA ILE A 564 -11.34 10.76 27.47
C ILE A 564 -12.67 9.99 27.39
N SER A 565 -12.62 8.67 27.20
CA SER A 565 -13.80 7.79 27.16
C SER A 565 -14.66 7.93 28.42
N LEU A 566 -14.04 7.96 29.60
CA LEU A 566 -14.73 8.13 30.86
C LEU A 566 -15.40 9.50 30.98
N VAL A 567 -14.69 10.57 30.65
CA VAL A 567 -15.21 11.97 30.72
C VAL A 567 -16.39 12.11 29.76
N VAL A 568 -16.26 11.70 28.50
CA VAL A 568 -17.33 11.80 27.50
C VAL A 568 -18.54 10.98 27.91
N SER A 569 -18.34 9.75 28.37
CA SER A 569 -19.44 8.88 28.85
C SER A 569 -20.21 9.49 30.03
N LEU A 570 -19.49 10.07 30.99
CA LEU A 570 -20.10 10.74 32.12
C LEU A 570 -20.83 12.02 31.68
N LEU A 571 -20.28 12.79 30.77
CA LEU A 571 -20.95 13.99 30.21
C LEU A 571 -22.25 13.60 29.48
N CYS A 572 -22.21 12.60 28.62
CA CYS A 572 -23.38 12.09 27.86
C CYS A 572 -24.47 11.56 28.78
N SER A 573 -24.13 10.90 29.89
CA SER A 573 -25.10 10.26 30.79
C SER A 573 -25.49 11.17 31.94
N THR A 574 -24.54 11.61 32.77
CA THR A 574 -24.85 12.45 33.95
C THR A 574 -25.16 13.88 33.57
N GLY A 575 -24.55 14.45 32.53
CA GLY A 575 -24.82 15.77 32.04
C GLY A 575 -26.25 15.92 31.52
N THR A 576 -26.69 14.99 30.67
CA THR A 576 -28.06 14.96 30.18
C THR A 576 -29.07 14.70 31.30
N THR A 577 -28.75 13.84 32.26
CA THR A 577 -29.57 13.58 33.47
C THR A 577 -29.69 14.82 34.32
N TYR A 578 -28.61 15.56 34.52
CA TYR A 578 -28.64 16.83 35.24
C TYR A 578 -29.60 17.85 34.62
N LEU A 579 -29.51 18.00 33.27
CA LEU A 579 -30.38 18.91 32.52
C LEU A 579 -31.84 18.50 32.65
N ALA A 580 -32.15 17.22 32.50
CA ALA A 580 -33.49 16.66 32.66
C ALA A 580 -34.05 16.88 34.08
N CYS A 581 -33.24 16.61 35.10
CA CYS A 581 -33.61 16.83 36.49
C CYS A 581 -33.85 18.32 36.79
N ARG A 582 -32.98 19.21 36.30
CA ARG A 582 -33.09 20.64 36.51
C ARG A 582 -34.41 21.21 35.99
N GLU A 583 -34.86 20.74 34.82
CA GLU A 583 -36.11 21.17 34.20
C GLU A 583 -37.34 20.79 35.07
N GLN A 584 -37.41 19.56 35.55
CA GLN A 584 -38.54 19.06 36.36
C GLN A 584 -38.55 19.55 37.81
N LEU A 585 -37.39 19.83 38.42
CA LEU A 585 -37.28 20.31 39.78
C LEU A 585 -37.47 21.81 39.93
N LYS A 586 -37.70 22.56 38.83
CA LYS A 586 -38.07 24.00 38.88
C LYS A 586 -39.41 24.23 39.52
N ASP A 587 -40.38 23.31 39.32
CA ASP A 587 -41.77 23.39 39.79
C ASP A 587 -41.83 23.35 41.32
N MET A 588 -42.86 23.98 41.90
CA MET A 588 -43.14 23.94 43.33
C MET A 588 -43.58 22.52 43.76
N PRO A 589 -43.29 22.11 45.02
CA PRO A 589 -43.69 20.78 45.51
C PRO A 589 -45.18 20.50 45.39
N ALA A 590 -46.05 21.50 45.61
CA ALA A 590 -47.49 21.40 45.46
C ALA A 590 -47.94 21.16 43.98
N GLU A 591 -47.21 21.69 43.01
CA GLU A 591 -47.47 21.47 41.59
C GLU A 591 -46.93 20.09 41.12
N ILE A 592 -45.81 19.66 41.72
CA ILE A 592 -45.23 18.34 41.45
C ILE A 592 -46.15 17.22 41.93
N LEU A 593 -46.83 17.39 43.06
CA LEU A 593 -47.78 16.41 43.61
C LEU A 593 -49.12 16.33 42.89
N ARG A 594 -49.47 17.39 42.14
CA ARG A 594 -50.70 17.35 41.32
C ARG A 594 -50.49 16.58 40.04
N PRO A 595 -51.43 15.68 39.66
CA PRO A 595 -51.42 15.04 38.34
C PRO A 595 -51.47 16.12 37.26
N LYS A 596 -50.59 16.02 36.24
CA LYS A 596 -50.69 16.89 35.07
C LYS A 596 -52.04 16.72 34.41
N ALA A 597 -52.78 17.84 34.24
CA ALA A 597 -54.02 17.82 33.51
C ALA A 597 -53.79 17.28 32.06
N PRO A 598 -54.67 16.45 31.55
CA PRO A 598 -54.54 15.99 30.16
C PRO A 598 -54.53 17.22 29.24
N LYS A 599 -53.54 17.24 28.32
CA LYS A 599 -53.49 18.29 27.30
C LYS A 599 -54.76 18.30 26.47
N ALA A 600 -55.45 19.47 26.39
CA ALA A 600 -56.62 19.63 25.56
C ALA A 600 -56.34 19.20 24.11
N GLY A 601 -57.24 18.44 23.52
CA GLY A 601 -57.12 17.97 22.13
C GLY A 601 -57.25 19.15 21.16
N LYS A 602 -56.12 19.56 20.56
CA LYS A 602 -56.12 20.52 19.43
C LYS A 602 -56.21 19.71 18.14
N ARG A 603 -56.89 20.29 17.12
CA ARG A 603 -56.91 19.70 15.77
C ARG A 603 -55.45 19.54 15.24
N ILE A 604 -55.13 18.39 14.71
CA ILE A 604 -53.84 18.11 14.12
C ILE A 604 -53.76 18.57 12.67
N ILE A 605 -52.55 18.83 12.15
CA ILE A 605 -52.33 19.31 10.79
C ILE A 605 -52.92 18.34 9.73
N LEU A 606 -52.80 17.03 10.02
CA LEU A 606 -53.30 15.96 9.12
C LEU A 606 -54.84 16.00 8.94
N GLU A 607 -55.58 16.51 9.96
CA GLU A 607 -57.04 16.71 9.89
C GLU A 607 -57.47 17.83 8.90
N LYS A 608 -56.52 18.72 8.56
CA LYS A 608 -56.75 19.79 7.60
C LYS A 608 -56.63 19.29 6.15
N ILE A 609 -56.01 18.14 5.92
CA ILE A 609 -55.82 17.51 4.63
C ILE A 609 -56.92 16.48 4.46
N GLY A 610 -58.13 16.96 4.00
CA GLY A 610 -59.35 16.14 3.94
C GLY A 610 -59.20 14.90 3.08
N PHE A 611 -58.44 14.96 1.99
CA PHE A 611 -58.20 13.82 1.11
C PHE A 611 -57.53 12.65 1.84
N ILE A 612 -56.46 12.87 2.62
CA ILE A 612 -55.77 11.81 3.37
C ILE A 612 -56.61 11.37 4.59
N TRP A 613 -57.19 12.35 5.31
CA TRP A 613 -57.89 12.06 6.56
C TRP A 613 -59.14 11.20 6.35
N ASN A 614 -59.90 11.42 5.29
CA ASN A 614 -61.14 10.68 5.03
C ASN A 614 -60.89 9.22 4.62
N HIS A 615 -59.76 8.90 3.99
CA HIS A 615 -59.41 7.54 3.60
C HIS A 615 -58.75 6.72 4.72
N LEU A 616 -58.34 7.34 5.85
CA LEU A 616 -57.79 6.64 6.98
C LEU A 616 -58.88 5.88 7.78
N SER A 617 -58.61 4.62 8.13
CA SER A 617 -59.46 3.87 9.08
C SER A 617 -59.44 4.50 10.46
N PHE A 618 -60.46 4.21 11.31
CA PHE A 618 -60.58 4.74 12.65
C PHE A 618 -59.26 4.55 13.48
N LEU A 619 -58.68 3.37 13.43
CA LEU A 619 -57.44 3.06 14.16
C LEU A 619 -56.24 3.89 13.70
N HIS A 620 -56.14 4.14 12.39
CA HIS A 620 -55.08 5.02 11.85
C HIS A 620 -55.28 6.48 12.25
N LYS A 621 -56.50 6.96 12.29
CA LYS A 621 -56.85 8.30 12.79
C LYS A 621 -56.47 8.51 14.23
N VAL A 622 -56.75 7.48 15.09
CA VAL A 622 -56.38 7.50 16.50
C VAL A 622 -54.83 7.49 16.67
N SER A 623 -54.13 6.61 15.93
CA SER A 623 -52.67 6.54 15.97
C SER A 623 -52.03 7.86 15.53
N ALA A 624 -52.50 8.47 14.43
CA ALA A 624 -52.02 9.78 13.93
C ALA A 624 -52.24 10.90 14.96
N ARG A 625 -53.41 10.93 15.60
CA ARG A 625 -53.69 11.90 16.70
C ARG A 625 -52.74 11.72 17.88
N ASN A 626 -52.45 10.48 18.27
CA ASN A 626 -51.58 10.16 19.39
C ASN A 626 -50.14 10.58 19.09
N ILE A 627 -49.61 10.26 17.91
CA ILE A 627 -48.26 10.63 17.49
C ILE A 627 -48.08 12.15 17.51
N LEU A 628 -48.95 12.87 16.83
CA LEU A 628 -48.88 14.34 16.68
C LEU A 628 -49.23 15.14 17.93
N ARG A 629 -49.97 14.52 18.89
CA ARG A 629 -50.25 15.11 20.21
C ARG A 629 -49.02 15.22 21.08
N TYR A 630 -48.09 14.26 20.99
CA TYR A 630 -46.86 14.23 21.80
C TYR A 630 -45.61 14.56 20.93
N LYS A 631 -45.57 15.77 20.37
CA LYS A 631 -44.53 16.22 19.44
C LYS A 631 -43.09 16.02 19.93
N LYS A 632 -42.81 16.33 21.21
CA LYS A 632 -41.47 16.08 21.80
C LYS A 632 -41.05 14.61 21.67
N ARG A 633 -41.97 13.69 21.97
CA ARG A 633 -41.73 12.25 21.87
C ARG A 633 -41.53 11.82 20.40
N MET A 634 -42.41 12.30 19.54
CA MET A 634 -42.33 12.01 18.10
C MET A 634 -40.96 12.44 17.54
N ILE A 635 -40.56 13.69 17.79
CA ILE A 635 -39.27 14.22 17.32
C ILE A 635 -38.10 13.41 17.89
N MET A 636 -38.13 13.09 19.20
CA MET A 636 -37.09 12.30 19.82
C MET A 636 -36.96 10.90 19.23
N MET A 637 -38.10 10.25 18.93
CA MET A 637 -38.09 8.92 18.30
C MET A 637 -37.58 8.99 16.86
N ILE A 638 -38.03 9.99 16.09
CA ILE A 638 -37.56 10.22 14.72
C ILE A 638 -36.04 10.51 14.70
N LEU A 639 -35.55 11.36 15.60
CA LEU A 639 -34.12 11.66 15.68
C LEU A 639 -33.29 10.43 16.13
N GLY A 640 -33.80 9.64 17.08
CA GLY A 640 -33.10 8.43 17.55
C GLY A 640 -33.02 7.36 16.45
N ILE A 641 -34.15 7.06 15.81
CA ILE A 641 -34.21 6.06 14.73
C ILE A 641 -33.49 6.60 13.48
N GLY A 642 -33.74 7.89 13.14
CA GLY A 642 -33.12 8.54 11.99
C GLY A 642 -31.58 8.61 12.12
N GLY A 643 -31.07 8.92 13.33
CA GLY A 643 -29.64 8.90 13.58
C GLY A 643 -29.01 7.51 13.41
N CYS A 644 -29.68 6.45 13.90
CA CYS A 644 -29.22 5.10 13.66
C CYS A 644 -29.30 4.71 12.18
N THR A 645 -30.39 5.05 11.50
CA THR A 645 -30.54 4.84 10.06
C THR A 645 -29.44 5.58 9.28
N ALA A 646 -29.14 6.83 9.66
CA ALA A 646 -28.07 7.62 9.04
C ALA A 646 -26.70 6.96 9.16
N LEU A 647 -26.38 6.41 10.35
CA LEU A 647 -25.12 5.67 10.55
C LEU A 647 -25.02 4.39 9.72
N VAL A 648 -26.13 3.63 9.61
CA VAL A 648 -26.17 2.43 8.78
C VAL A 648 -26.06 2.81 7.29
N THR A 649 -26.78 3.87 6.84
CA THR A 649 -26.68 4.38 5.47
C THR A 649 -25.28 4.85 5.14
N ALA A 650 -24.64 5.61 6.06
CA ALA A 650 -23.28 6.07 5.86
C ALA A 650 -22.29 4.88 5.81
N GLY A 651 -22.49 3.85 6.62
CA GLY A 651 -21.66 2.64 6.59
C GLY A 651 -21.77 1.91 5.24
N PHE A 652 -22.97 1.68 4.72
CA PHE A 652 -23.15 1.11 3.38
C PHE A 652 -22.62 2.05 2.28
N GLY A 653 -22.79 3.38 2.43
CA GLY A 653 -22.25 4.35 1.49
C GLY A 653 -20.72 4.32 1.41
N ILE A 654 -20.03 4.15 2.54
CA ILE A 654 -18.55 3.98 2.55
C ILE A 654 -18.19 2.68 1.84
N HIS A 655 -18.94 1.59 2.07
CA HIS A 655 -18.74 0.36 1.32
C HIS A 655 -18.82 0.59 -0.19
N ASP A 656 -19.87 1.28 -0.67
CA ASP A 656 -20.05 1.55 -2.09
C ASP A 656 -18.94 2.47 -2.65
N SER A 657 -18.44 3.40 -1.83
CA SER A 657 -17.35 4.31 -2.22
C SER A 657 -15.99 3.63 -2.34
N VAL A 658 -15.79 2.50 -1.64
CA VAL A 658 -14.57 1.71 -1.63
C VAL A 658 -14.67 0.54 -2.61
N ALA A 659 -15.83 -0.13 -2.66
CA ALA A 659 -16.04 -1.26 -3.54
C ALA A 659 -16.03 -0.83 -5.01
N GLY A 660 -15.29 -1.53 -5.83
CA GLY A 660 -15.23 -1.31 -7.27
C GLY A 660 -14.28 -0.20 -7.73
N ILE A 661 -13.42 0.34 -6.84
CA ILE A 661 -12.38 1.31 -7.25
C ILE A 661 -11.46 0.67 -8.29
N ALA A 662 -10.94 -0.50 -8.02
CA ALA A 662 -10.06 -1.21 -8.94
C ALA A 662 -10.75 -1.52 -10.27
N GLU A 663 -11.99 -2.00 -10.24
CA GLU A 663 -12.77 -2.25 -11.47
C GLU A 663 -12.96 -0.96 -12.28
N HIS A 664 -13.31 0.15 -11.64
CA HIS A 664 -13.48 1.42 -12.34
C HIS A 664 -12.16 2.01 -12.85
N GLN A 665 -11.06 1.82 -12.13
CA GLN A 665 -9.74 2.28 -12.56
C GLN A 665 -9.28 1.52 -13.80
N TYR A 666 -9.20 0.21 -13.70
CA TYR A 666 -8.53 -0.66 -14.69
C TYR A 666 -9.47 -1.19 -15.79
N ALA A 667 -10.79 -1.00 -15.69
CA ALA A 667 -11.72 -1.32 -16.78
C ALA A 667 -12.33 -0.10 -17.47
N ASP A 668 -12.58 1.00 -16.73
CA ASP A 668 -13.26 2.18 -17.30
C ASP A 668 -12.29 3.30 -17.69
N ILE A 669 -11.17 3.49 -16.95
CA ILE A 669 -10.23 4.59 -17.14
C ILE A 669 -8.97 4.13 -17.89
N GLU A 670 -8.21 3.21 -17.31
CA GLU A 670 -7.04 2.60 -17.93
C GLU A 670 -7.50 1.40 -18.76
N LYS A 671 -7.34 1.49 -20.07
CA LYS A 671 -7.83 0.49 -21.03
C LYS A 671 -6.70 -0.31 -21.67
N TYR A 672 -5.52 -0.17 -21.17
CA TYR A 672 -4.39 -0.98 -21.55
C TYR A 672 -4.20 -2.12 -20.55
N ASP A 673 -3.61 -3.22 -21.01
CA ASP A 673 -3.47 -4.43 -20.22
C ASP A 673 -2.10 -4.52 -19.54
N MET A 674 -1.09 -3.87 -20.10
CA MET A 674 0.27 -3.87 -19.56
C MET A 674 1.06 -2.62 -19.91
N THR A 675 2.03 -2.31 -19.06
CA THR A 675 3.06 -1.29 -19.26
C THR A 675 4.39 -1.97 -19.59
N VAL A 676 4.95 -1.69 -20.75
CA VAL A 676 6.26 -2.22 -21.19
C VAL A 676 7.31 -1.14 -21.04
N MET A 677 8.41 -1.44 -20.37
CA MET A 677 9.53 -0.54 -20.14
C MET A 677 10.74 -0.99 -20.97
N PHE A 678 11.42 -0.04 -21.59
CA PHE A 678 12.56 -0.29 -22.46
C PHE A 678 13.86 0.23 -21.84
N SER A 679 14.96 -0.48 -22.07
CA SER A 679 16.30 -0.10 -21.61
C SER A 679 16.86 1.11 -22.35
N GLU A 680 16.42 1.33 -23.60
CA GLU A 680 16.86 2.41 -24.45
C GLU A 680 15.66 3.23 -24.96
N LYS A 681 15.93 4.45 -25.42
CA LYS A 681 14.96 5.31 -26.08
C LYS A 681 14.33 4.61 -27.29
N LEU A 682 13.01 4.63 -27.37
CA LEU A 682 12.24 4.23 -28.55
C LEU A 682 12.19 5.39 -29.53
N ASP A 683 13.12 5.42 -30.48
CA ASP A 683 12.99 6.32 -31.62
C ASP A 683 11.82 5.86 -32.54
N ASP A 684 11.42 6.71 -33.50
CA ASP A 684 10.30 6.41 -34.40
C ASP A 684 10.44 5.08 -35.13
N GLN A 685 11.68 4.63 -35.39
CA GLN A 685 11.97 3.36 -36.07
C GLN A 685 11.77 2.18 -35.11
N LYS A 686 12.38 2.23 -33.92
CA LYS A 686 12.25 1.16 -32.91
C LYS A 686 10.81 1.01 -32.43
N ALA A 687 10.10 2.13 -32.23
CA ALA A 687 8.69 2.13 -31.87
C ALA A 687 7.81 1.47 -32.97
N SER A 688 8.07 1.82 -34.24
CA SER A 688 7.36 1.19 -35.36
C SER A 688 7.68 -0.30 -35.50
N ASP A 689 8.94 -0.69 -35.33
CA ASP A 689 9.37 -2.09 -35.42
C ASP A 689 8.74 -2.93 -34.29
N PHE A 690 8.66 -2.40 -33.08
CA PHE A 690 7.94 -3.02 -31.96
C PHE A 690 6.46 -3.19 -32.26
N MET A 691 5.76 -2.10 -32.66
CA MET A 691 4.33 -2.14 -33.00
C MET A 691 4.04 -3.08 -34.16
N ASP A 692 4.90 -3.12 -35.21
CA ASP A 692 4.70 -4.01 -36.38
C ASP A 692 4.96 -5.48 -36.01
N THR A 693 5.85 -5.77 -35.06
CA THR A 693 6.15 -7.13 -34.57
C THR A 693 4.93 -7.74 -33.88
N PHE A 694 4.23 -7.00 -33.05
CA PHE A 694 3.10 -7.48 -32.25
C PHE A 694 1.72 -7.04 -32.77
N LYS A 695 1.63 -6.56 -33.99
CA LYS A 695 0.43 -5.95 -34.60
C LYS A 695 -0.81 -6.86 -34.64
N ASP A 696 -0.62 -8.16 -34.81
CA ASP A 696 -1.73 -9.10 -34.91
C ASP A 696 -2.24 -9.52 -33.51
N GLU A 697 -1.43 -9.37 -32.49
CA GLU A 697 -1.66 -9.75 -31.09
C GLU A 697 -2.15 -8.58 -30.22
N THR A 698 -1.82 -7.34 -30.59
CA THR A 698 -2.19 -6.12 -29.83
C THR A 698 -3.31 -5.34 -30.51
N GLU A 699 -4.24 -4.81 -29.72
CA GLU A 699 -5.31 -3.90 -30.17
C GLU A 699 -4.83 -2.45 -30.28
N ASN A 700 -4.00 -2.03 -29.33
CA ASN A 700 -3.47 -0.67 -29.24
C ASN A 700 -2.12 -0.66 -28.54
N THR A 701 -1.21 0.18 -29.00
CA THR A 701 0.06 0.48 -28.33
C THR A 701 0.26 1.99 -28.35
N ALA A 702 0.50 2.59 -27.20
CA ALA A 702 0.79 4.01 -27.05
C ALA A 702 2.18 4.19 -26.43
N VAL A 703 3.08 4.84 -27.14
CA VAL A 703 4.45 5.10 -26.69
C VAL A 703 4.52 6.42 -25.93
N LEU A 704 5.23 6.45 -24.80
CA LEU A 704 5.27 7.58 -23.90
C LEU A 704 6.58 7.64 -23.10
N GLN A 705 6.83 8.77 -22.47
CA GLN A 705 7.83 8.94 -21.43
C GLN A 705 7.14 9.21 -20.10
N GLN A 706 7.59 8.54 -19.04
CA GLN A 706 7.09 8.73 -17.68
C GLN A 706 8.24 9.17 -16.78
N THR A 707 8.00 10.21 -15.96
CA THR A 707 8.95 10.71 -14.98
C THR A 707 8.23 11.20 -13.72
N SER A 708 8.95 11.28 -12.61
CA SER A 708 8.40 11.82 -11.36
C SER A 708 8.68 13.32 -11.27
N VAL A 709 7.67 14.10 -10.85
CA VAL A 709 7.76 15.55 -10.70
C VAL A 709 7.08 16.02 -9.43
N THR A 710 7.42 17.23 -8.98
CA THR A 710 6.68 17.89 -7.90
C THR A 710 5.73 18.93 -8.49
N ALA A 711 4.43 18.72 -8.33
CA ALA A 711 3.39 19.65 -8.71
C ALA A 711 3.02 20.58 -7.55
N SER A 712 2.88 21.87 -7.80
CA SER A 712 2.57 22.86 -6.78
C SER A 712 1.39 23.75 -7.20
N GLY A 713 0.51 24.07 -6.24
CA GLY A 713 -0.62 24.97 -6.42
C GLY A 713 -1.08 25.51 -5.07
N ASN A 714 -1.46 26.80 -5.03
CA ASN A 714 -1.96 27.47 -3.82
C ASN A 714 -1.12 27.27 -2.54
N GLY A 715 0.20 27.09 -2.71
CA GLY A 715 1.15 26.90 -1.58
C GLY A 715 1.24 25.47 -1.06
N VAL A 716 0.62 24.51 -1.73
CA VAL A 716 0.74 23.06 -1.48
C VAL A 716 1.57 22.44 -2.59
N SER A 717 2.45 21.51 -2.23
CA SER A 717 3.26 20.75 -3.19
C SER A 717 3.02 19.24 -2.99
N LYS A 718 2.97 18.50 -4.10
CA LYS A 718 2.76 17.04 -4.12
C LYS A 718 3.58 16.41 -5.24
N THR A 719 4.16 15.26 -4.95
CA THR A 719 4.83 14.43 -5.96
C THR A 719 3.77 13.69 -6.79
N CYS A 720 4.00 13.61 -8.10
CA CYS A 720 3.12 12.92 -9.04
C CYS A 720 3.92 12.45 -10.27
N SER A 721 3.34 11.54 -11.05
CA SER A 721 3.92 11.10 -12.31
C SER A 721 3.54 12.05 -13.44
N LEU A 722 4.52 12.50 -14.18
CA LEU A 722 4.35 13.25 -15.42
C LEU A 722 4.42 12.28 -16.60
N ILE A 723 3.34 12.22 -17.37
CA ILE A 723 3.24 11.41 -18.59
C ILE A 723 3.34 12.34 -19.79
N ILE A 724 4.30 12.05 -20.65
CA ILE A 724 4.65 12.87 -21.82
C ILE A 724 4.44 12.00 -23.06
N THR A 725 3.59 12.45 -23.99
CA THR A 725 3.43 11.76 -25.28
C THR A 725 2.77 12.63 -26.33
N GLY A 726 3.24 12.51 -27.57
CA GLY A 726 2.57 13.01 -28.77
C GLY A 726 1.75 11.94 -29.51
N ASP A 727 1.74 10.68 -29.00
CA ASP A 727 1.04 9.58 -29.66
C ASP A 727 -0.49 9.66 -29.42
N GLU A 728 -1.25 9.80 -30.52
CA GLU A 728 -2.71 9.83 -30.47
C GLU A 728 -3.34 8.56 -29.87
N ASN A 729 -2.62 7.44 -29.85
CA ASN A 729 -3.08 6.16 -29.31
C ASN A 729 -3.31 6.21 -27.80
N ILE A 730 -2.72 7.17 -27.11
CA ILE A 730 -2.99 7.41 -25.67
C ILE A 730 -4.49 7.62 -25.40
N ASN A 731 -5.24 8.20 -26.32
CA ASN A 731 -6.70 8.38 -26.21
C ASN A 731 -7.51 7.08 -26.32
N LYS A 732 -6.86 5.97 -26.71
CA LYS A 732 -7.47 4.63 -26.66
C LYS A 732 -7.02 3.87 -25.41
N ALA A 733 -5.77 4.07 -25.00
CA ALA A 733 -5.22 3.48 -23.77
C ALA A 733 -5.83 4.11 -22.51
N MET A 734 -6.12 5.42 -22.56
CA MET A 734 -6.68 6.17 -21.43
C MET A 734 -8.05 6.79 -21.79
N ASN A 735 -9.00 6.72 -20.87
CA ASN A 735 -10.34 7.28 -21.02
C ASN A 735 -10.49 8.60 -20.23
N PHE A 736 -10.01 9.70 -20.79
CA PHE A 736 -10.07 11.02 -20.14
C PHE A 736 -11.49 11.56 -20.08
N ARG A 737 -12.13 11.51 -18.91
CA ARG A 737 -13.47 12.03 -18.66
C ARG A 737 -13.53 12.82 -17.37
N THR A 738 -14.38 13.84 -17.34
CA THR A 738 -14.73 14.59 -16.13
C THR A 738 -15.56 13.73 -15.16
N GLU A 739 -15.81 14.22 -13.94
CA GLU A 739 -16.75 13.58 -13.00
C GLU A 739 -18.17 13.47 -13.54
N ASP A 740 -18.59 14.38 -14.45
CA ASP A 740 -19.89 14.38 -15.13
C ASP A 740 -19.90 13.51 -16.40
N ASP A 741 -18.87 12.71 -16.65
CA ASP A 741 -18.71 11.80 -17.80
C ASP A 741 -18.53 12.52 -19.16
N GLU A 742 -18.14 13.79 -19.16
CA GLU A 742 -17.80 14.54 -20.38
C GLU A 742 -16.35 14.20 -20.81
N ARG A 743 -16.13 13.99 -22.12
CA ARG A 743 -14.83 13.65 -22.65
C ARG A 743 -13.90 14.87 -22.66
N ILE A 744 -12.67 14.71 -22.19
CA ILE A 744 -11.61 15.71 -22.22
C ILE A 744 -10.72 15.44 -23.43
N SER A 745 -10.34 16.48 -24.17
CA SER A 745 -9.35 16.39 -25.25
C SER A 745 -7.94 16.38 -24.67
N TYR A 746 -7.01 15.64 -25.29
CA TYR A 746 -5.60 15.67 -24.91
C TYR A 746 -5.03 17.08 -25.02
N PRO A 747 -4.11 17.51 -24.16
CA PRO A 747 -3.65 18.91 -24.06
C PRO A 747 -2.80 19.34 -25.27
N ASP A 748 -2.95 20.60 -25.66
CA ASP A 748 -2.10 21.28 -26.65
C ASP A 748 -0.81 21.81 -25.98
N ALA A 749 0.10 22.37 -26.77
CA ALA A 749 1.37 22.91 -26.26
C ALA A 749 1.16 23.99 -25.15
N GLY A 750 1.84 23.85 -24.03
CA GLY A 750 1.71 24.70 -22.84
C GLY A 750 0.50 24.41 -21.96
N GLU A 751 -0.23 23.35 -22.27
CA GLU A 751 -1.41 22.91 -21.51
C GLU A 751 -1.17 21.56 -20.83
N ALA A 752 -1.93 21.27 -19.78
CA ALA A 752 -1.86 20.02 -19.03
C ALA A 752 -3.26 19.51 -18.67
N ILE A 753 -3.40 18.17 -18.60
CA ILE A 753 -4.52 17.49 -17.96
C ILE A 753 -4.04 16.91 -16.64
N VAL A 754 -4.80 17.12 -15.58
CA VAL A 754 -4.49 16.60 -14.24
C VAL A 754 -5.63 15.71 -13.73
N ASN A 755 -5.34 14.77 -12.83
CA ASN A 755 -6.41 14.00 -12.21
C ASN A 755 -7.13 14.81 -11.11
N ASN A 756 -8.38 14.45 -10.85
CA ASN A 756 -9.26 15.13 -9.90
C ASN A 756 -8.69 15.17 -8.47
N LYS A 757 -8.03 14.10 -8.02
CA LYS A 757 -7.42 14.04 -6.68
C LYS A 757 -6.27 15.04 -6.52
N LEU A 758 -5.36 15.10 -7.49
CA LEU A 758 -4.26 16.08 -7.49
C LEU A 758 -4.81 17.51 -7.54
N ALA A 759 -5.80 17.78 -8.40
CA ALA A 759 -6.45 19.08 -8.50
C ALA A 759 -7.08 19.51 -7.17
N ASP A 760 -7.82 18.61 -6.49
CA ASP A 760 -8.41 18.86 -5.17
C ASP A 760 -7.35 19.17 -4.11
N MET A 761 -6.23 18.40 -4.06
CA MET A 761 -5.15 18.62 -3.10
C MET A 761 -4.43 19.96 -3.30
N LEU A 762 -4.23 20.37 -4.54
CA LEU A 762 -3.59 21.63 -4.89
C LEU A 762 -4.58 22.82 -4.92
N GLY A 763 -5.89 22.54 -4.84
CA GLY A 763 -6.95 23.54 -4.91
C GLY A 763 -7.03 24.25 -6.27
N ILE A 764 -6.86 23.49 -7.36
CA ILE A 764 -6.80 23.96 -8.75
C ILE A 764 -8.10 23.61 -9.46
N GLU A 765 -8.65 24.53 -10.22
CA GLU A 765 -9.81 24.33 -11.10
C GLU A 765 -9.41 24.40 -12.59
N THR A 766 -10.27 23.88 -13.48
CA THR A 766 -10.03 23.95 -14.92
C THR A 766 -9.89 25.41 -15.37
N GLY A 767 -8.76 25.75 -16.00
CA GLY A 767 -8.40 27.10 -16.44
C GLY A 767 -7.34 27.77 -15.58
N ASP A 768 -7.02 27.21 -14.40
CA ASP A 768 -5.92 27.67 -13.55
C ASP A 768 -4.56 27.20 -14.08
N HIS A 769 -3.51 27.62 -13.40
CA HIS A 769 -2.14 27.21 -13.71
C HIS A 769 -1.60 26.30 -12.60
N ILE A 770 -0.87 25.28 -13.01
CA ILE A 770 -0.12 24.38 -12.14
C ILE A 770 1.38 24.62 -12.34
N THR A 771 2.11 24.68 -11.25
CA THR A 771 3.57 24.79 -11.28
C THR A 771 4.17 23.40 -11.15
N VAL A 772 4.92 22.94 -12.13
CA VAL A 772 5.60 21.65 -12.18
C VAL A 772 7.09 21.85 -12.02
N LYS A 773 7.67 21.30 -10.97
CA LYS A 773 9.10 21.28 -10.70
C LYS A 773 9.63 19.91 -11.13
N TYR A 774 10.47 19.91 -12.17
CA TYR A 774 11.05 18.69 -12.75
C TYR A 774 12.31 18.24 -11.99
N ASP A 775 13.20 19.20 -11.71
CA ASP A 775 14.42 19.04 -10.91
C ASP A 775 14.63 20.28 -10.03
N ASP A 776 15.75 20.34 -9.29
CA ASP A 776 16.03 21.49 -8.40
C ASP A 776 16.22 22.81 -9.15
N THR A 777 16.43 22.78 -10.46
CA THR A 777 16.75 23.95 -11.29
C THR A 777 15.62 24.35 -12.23
N LYS A 778 14.70 23.46 -12.57
CA LYS A 778 13.66 23.68 -13.58
C LYS A 778 12.25 23.67 -12.98
N THR A 779 11.59 24.80 -13.15
CA THR A 779 10.18 24.96 -12.75
C THR A 779 9.39 25.54 -13.94
N VAL A 780 8.28 24.88 -14.28
CA VAL A 780 7.43 25.26 -15.42
C VAL A 780 6.01 25.50 -14.94
N GLU A 781 5.37 26.54 -15.48
CA GLU A 781 3.97 26.88 -15.23
C GLU A 781 3.13 26.43 -16.43
N LEU A 782 2.17 25.53 -16.21
CA LEU A 782 1.30 24.96 -17.23
C LEU A 782 -0.16 25.31 -16.95
N LYS A 783 -0.93 25.56 -18.01
CA LYS A 783 -2.37 25.82 -17.89
C LYS A 783 -3.14 24.49 -17.83
N VAL A 784 -3.96 24.30 -16.80
CA VAL A 784 -4.81 23.12 -16.64
C VAL A 784 -6.05 23.28 -17.53
N THR A 785 -6.16 22.49 -18.58
CA THR A 785 -7.30 22.51 -19.52
C THR A 785 -8.35 21.45 -19.26
N GLY A 786 -7.97 20.41 -18.50
CA GLY A 786 -8.88 19.34 -18.11
C GLY A 786 -8.54 18.74 -16.77
N ILE A 787 -9.58 18.40 -16.01
CA ILE A 787 -9.46 17.61 -14.78
C ILE A 787 -10.21 16.32 -15.03
N TYR A 788 -9.47 15.20 -15.12
CA TYR A 788 -10.07 13.90 -15.41
C TYR A 788 -10.26 13.08 -14.13
N LYS A 789 -11.25 12.21 -14.16
CA LYS A 789 -11.58 11.29 -13.09
C LYS A 789 -10.53 10.18 -13.05
N ASN A 790 -9.88 10.03 -11.89
CA ASN A 790 -8.92 8.97 -11.61
C ASN A 790 -9.04 8.54 -10.16
N TYR A 791 -8.83 7.26 -9.87
CA TYR A 791 -9.00 6.72 -8.52
C TYR A 791 -7.69 6.34 -7.85
N VAL A 792 -6.67 5.96 -8.62
CA VAL A 792 -5.40 5.45 -8.10
C VAL A 792 -4.26 6.30 -8.65
N SER A 793 -3.35 6.70 -7.78
CA SER A 793 -2.17 7.53 -8.08
C SER A 793 -2.47 8.93 -8.62
N ASN A 794 -1.44 9.75 -8.73
CA ASN A 794 -1.54 11.13 -9.20
C ASN A 794 -0.74 11.31 -10.48
N TYR A 795 -1.38 11.83 -11.52
CA TYR A 795 -0.78 11.99 -12.84
C TYR A 795 -1.03 13.38 -13.42
N ILE A 796 -0.05 13.85 -14.17
CA ILE A 796 -0.15 15.00 -15.08
C ILE A 796 0.16 14.49 -16.48
N TYR A 797 -0.67 14.84 -17.46
CA TYR A 797 -0.47 14.51 -18.87
C TYR A 797 -0.15 15.77 -19.65
N ILE A 798 0.92 15.73 -20.42
CA ILE A 798 1.35 16.80 -21.34
C ILE A 798 1.75 16.19 -22.68
N ASN A 799 1.79 17.01 -23.73
CA ASN A 799 2.33 16.58 -24.99
C ASN A 799 3.87 16.77 -25.07
N ASP A 800 4.51 16.10 -26.01
CA ASP A 800 5.93 16.14 -26.28
C ASP A 800 6.45 17.54 -26.67
N GLU A 801 5.62 18.33 -27.37
CA GLU A 801 5.95 19.73 -27.69
C GLU A 801 6.05 20.57 -26.40
N THR A 802 5.14 20.38 -25.43
CA THR A 802 5.21 21.05 -24.12
C THR A 802 6.49 20.70 -23.39
N TYR A 803 6.88 19.42 -23.39
CA TYR A 803 8.09 18.97 -22.73
C TYR A 803 9.35 19.59 -23.38
N SER A 804 9.39 19.61 -24.68
CA SER A 804 10.55 20.14 -25.42
C SER A 804 10.63 21.67 -25.33
N GLU A 805 9.52 22.42 -25.50
CA GLU A 805 9.51 23.86 -25.53
C GLU A 805 9.59 24.52 -24.14
N TYR A 806 8.87 23.97 -23.14
CA TYR A 806 8.75 24.61 -21.83
C TYR A 806 9.76 24.05 -20.82
N PHE A 807 10.00 22.72 -20.84
CA PHE A 807 11.02 22.13 -19.98
C PHE A 807 12.42 22.17 -20.59
N GLY A 808 12.53 22.34 -21.92
CA GLY A 808 13.81 22.40 -22.65
C GLY A 808 14.55 21.07 -22.64
N ASN A 809 13.84 19.96 -22.44
CA ASN A 809 14.36 18.61 -22.40
C ASN A 809 14.03 17.89 -23.72
N GLU A 810 14.87 16.94 -24.12
CA GLU A 810 14.57 16.08 -25.26
C GLU A 810 13.51 15.04 -24.86
N TYR A 811 12.54 14.77 -25.76
CA TYR A 811 11.56 13.72 -25.57
C TYR A 811 12.20 12.36 -25.82
N GLU A 812 12.25 11.53 -24.79
CA GLU A 812 12.94 10.24 -24.81
C GLU A 812 11.98 9.14 -24.30
N PRO A 813 11.06 8.68 -25.16
CA PRO A 813 10.10 7.65 -24.76
C PRO A 813 10.81 6.33 -24.49
N GLN A 814 10.52 5.75 -23.33
CA GLN A 814 11.05 4.47 -22.87
C GLN A 814 9.95 3.56 -22.32
N THR A 815 8.69 3.95 -22.50
CA THR A 815 7.54 3.20 -21.99
C THR A 815 6.48 3.05 -23.08
N ALA A 816 5.78 1.94 -23.09
CA ALA A 816 4.61 1.73 -23.95
C ALA A 816 3.44 1.16 -23.13
N PHE A 817 2.25 1.73 -23.32
CA PHE A 817 1.00 1.13 -22.84
C PHE A 817 0.44 0.22 -23.94
N VAL A 818 0.29 -1.04 -23.63
CA VAL A 818 -0.12 -2.08 -24.60
C VAL A 818 -1.47 -2.65 -24.21
N SER A 819 -2.41 -2.69 -25.17
CA SER A 819 -3.69 -3.40 -25.05
C SER A 819 -3.63 -4.66 -25.89
N VAL A 820 -3.91 -5.80 -25.29
CA VAL A 820 -3.84 -7.12 -25.93
C VAL A 820 -5.19 -7.45 -26.57
N ASN A 821 -5.18 -8.15 -27.71
CA ASN A 821 -6.40 -8.63 -28.36
C ASN A 821 -7.14 -9.63 -27.44
N GLY A 822 -8.41 -9.41 -27.16
CA GLY A 822 -9.20 -10.12 -26.15
C GLY A 822 -9.38 -11.65 -26.34
N ASN A 823 -8.63 -12.28 -27.26
CA ASN A 823 -8.57 -13.74 -27.45
C ASN A 823 -7.22 -14.33 -27.00
N ILE A 824 -6.30 -13.50 -26.56
CA ILE A 824 -4.93 -13.88 -26.14
C ILE A 824 -4.84 -13.69 -24.64
N ASP A 825 -4.17 -14.59 -23.96
CA ASP A 825 -3.87 -14.44 -22.54
C ASP A 825 -2.85 -13.31 -22.33
N VAL A 826 -3.09 -12.44 -21.37
CA VAL A 826 -2.25 -11.27 -21.14
C VAL A 826 -0.86 -11.66 -20.64
N TYR A 827 -0.76 -12.72 -19.85
CA TYR A 827 0.51 -13.22 -19.31
C TYR A 827 1.34 -13.91 -20.40
N ASP A 828 0.70 -14.75 -21.24
CA ASP A 828 1.37 -15.35 -22.41
C ASP A 828 1.92 -14.25 -23.34
N MET A 829 1.21 -13.12 -23.47
CA MET A 829 1.66 -12.01 -24.29
C MET A 829 2.79 -11.23 -23.61
N ALA A 830 2.74 -11.04 -22.30
CA ALA A 830 3.80 -10.40 -21.53
C ALA A 830 5.12 -11.17 -21.65
N GLU A 831 5.09 -12.50 -21.56
CA GLU A 831 6.27 -13.38 -21.77
C GLU A 831 6.86 -13.22 -23.18
N GLN A 832 6.00 -13.12 -24.20
CA GLN A 832 6.45 -12.93 -25.59
C GLN A 832 7.09 -11.55 -25.80
N ILE A 833 6.49 -10.49 -25.23
CA ILE A 833 7.02 -9.11 -25.31
C ILE A 833 8.33 -8.99 -24.52
N TYR A 834 8.45 -9.68 -23.39
CA TYR A 834 9.69 -9.68 -22.60
C TYR A 834 10.87 -10.25 -23.38
N GLY A 835 10.64 -11.23 -24.26
CA GLY A 835 11.66 -11.77 -25.19
C GLY A 835 12.06 -10.82 -26.34
N TYR A 836 11.45 -9.63 -26.44
CA TYR A 836 11.81 -8.66 -27.48
C TYR A 836 13.05 -7.85 -27.04
N ASP A 837 14.01 -7.69 -27.98
CA ASP A 837 15.27 -7.00 -27.70
C ASP A 837 15.07 -5.55 -27.24
N GLY A 838 15.65 -5.19 -26.10
CA GLY A 838 15.53 -3.86 -25.49
C GLY A 838 14.40 -3.71 -24.49
N VAL A 839 13.55 -4.71 -24.25
CA VAL A 839 12.57 -4.69 -23.16
C VAL A 839 13.28 -4.91 -21.84
N MET A 840 13.09 -4.00 -20.90
CA MET A 840 13.67 -4.03 -19.55
C MET A 840 12.72 -4.64 -18.51
N GLY A 841 11.43 -4.44 -18.69
CA GLY A 841 10.43 -4.91 -17.73
C GLY A 841 9.01 -4.73 -18.25
N ILE A 842 8.10 -5.52 -17.71
CA ILE A 842 6.68 -5.46 -18.00
C ILE A 842 5.92 -5.41 -16.67
N SER A 843 4.86 -4.61 -16.60
CA SER A 843 3.93 -4.58 -15.48
C SER A 843 2.52 -4.81 -16.00
N VAL A 844 1.87 -5.88 -15.54
CA VAL A 844 0.52 -6.27 -15.95
C VAL A 844 -0.52 -5.59 -15.08
N ASN A 845 -1.51 -4.91 -15.70
CA ASN A 845 -2.54 -4.16 -14.97
C ASN A 845 -3.46 -5.06 -14.13
N GLU A 846 -3.66 -6.32 -14.49
CA GLU A 846 -4.48 -7.25 -13.69
C GLU A 846 -3.84 -7.55 -12.33
N ASP A 847 -2.50 -7.57 -12.23
CA ASP A 847 -1.79 -7.77 -10.96
C ASP A 847 -1.91 -6.54 -10.06
N ILE A 848 -1.72 -5.34 -10.64
CA ILE A 848 -1.93 -4.09 -9.91
C ILE A 848 -3.38 -4.00 -9.43
N LYS A 849 -4.34 -4.35 -10.27
CA LYS A 849 -5.77 -4.40 -9.92
C LYS A 849 -6.02 -5.38 -8.77
N SER A 850 -5.41 -6.57 -8.81
CA SER A 850 -5.52 -7.58 -7.75
C SER A 850 -5.00 -7.05 -6.42
N GLY A 851 -3.84 -6.37 -6.41
CA GLY A 851 -3.29 -5.72 -5.21
C GLY A 851 -4.22 -4.65 -4.64
N VAL A 852 -4.79 -3.81 -5.50
CA VAL A 852 -5.78 -2.80 -5.09
C VAL A 852 -7.06 -3.46 -4.57
N ASP A 853 -7.56 -4.52 -5.20
CA ASP A 853 -8.75 -5.25 -4.74
C ASP A 853 -8.51 -5.90 -3.37
N ASP A 854 -7.37 -6.49 -3.09
CA ASP A 854 -7.03 -7.06 -1.79
C ASP A 854 -6.97 -6.01 -0.69
N MET A 855 -6.43 -4.84 -0.98
CA MET A 855 -6.49 -3.68 -0.08
C MET A 855 -7.95 -3.30 0.20
N MET A 856 -8.80 -3.26 -0.82
CA MET A 856 -10.22 -2.91 -0.68
C MET A 856 -11.00 -3.98 0.09
N VAL A 857 -10.69 -5.27 -0.07
CA VAL A 857 -11.28 -6.38 0.71
C VAL A 857 -11.00 -6.18 2.20
N SER A 858 -9.79 -5.82 2.59
CA SER A 858 -9.43 -5.56 3.99
C SER A 858 -10.23 -4.40 4.58
N LEU A 859 -10.41 -3.31 3.84
CA LEU A 859 -11.26 -2.17 4.22
C LEU A 859 -12.73 -2.57 4.36
N ASN A 860 -13.25 -3.44 3.51
CA ASN A 860 -14.63 -3.94 3.59
C ASN A 860 -14.94 -4.64 4.91
N TYR A 861 -14.00 -5.39 5.49
CA TYR A 861 -14.20 -6.00 6.81
C TYR A 861 -14.37 -4.96 7.92
N ILE A 862 -13.62 -3.85 7.87
CA ILE A 862 -13.76 -2.74 8.84
C ILE A 862 -15.14 -2.09 8.68
N ILE A 863 -15.57 -1.88 7.46
CA ILE A 863 -16.87 -1.27 7.14
C ILE A 863 -18.00 -2.16 7.63
N ILE A 864 -17.93 -3.47 7.42
CA ILE A 864 -18.90 -4.46 7.94
C ILE A 864 -18.95 -4.39 9.47
N LEU A 865 -17.81 -4.25 10.15
CA LEU A 865 -17.75 -4.06 11.60
C LEU A 865 -18.46 -2.77 12.04
N VAL A 866 -18.26 -1.67 11.32
CA VAL A 866 -18.93 -0.37 11.55
C VAL A 866 -20.44 -0.51 11.36
N ILE A 867 -20.87 -1.11 10.26
CA ILE A 867 -22.31 -1.39 9.98
C ILE A 867 -22.90 -2.27 11.07
N GLY A 868 -22.20 -3.31 11.51
CA GLY A 868 -22.62 -4.20 12.60
C GLY A 868 -22.82 -3.44 13.91
N CYS A 869 -21.90 -2.55 14.27
CA CYS A 869 -22.00 -1.71 15.46
C CYS A 869 -23.12 -0.67 15.34
N ALA A 870 -23.30 -0.03 14.18
CA ALA A 870 -24.41 0.87 13.93
C ALA A 870 -25.76 0.14 14.01
N GLY A 871 -25.86 -1.08 13.48
CA GLY A 871 -27.00 -1.97 13.59
C GLY A 871 -27.29 -2.39 15.04
N ALA A 872 -26.27 -2.76 15.81
CA ALA A 872 -26.41 -3.05 17.24
C ALA A 872 -26.92 -1.83 18.02
N LEU A 873 -26.41 -0.63 17.70
CA LEU A 873 -26.91 0.61 18.28
C LEU A 873 -28.38 0.84 17.92
N ALA A 874 -28.76 0.66 16.65
CA ALA A 874 -30.13 0.77 16.18
C ALA A 874 -31.06 -0.21 16.94
N PHE A 875 -30.65 -1.45 17.10
CA PHE A 875 -31.41 -2.46 17.87
C PHE A 875 -31.62 -2.00 19.33
N ILE A 876 -30.57 -1.54 20.01
CA ILE A 876 -30.68 -1.11 21.43
C ILE A 876 -31.58 0.11 21.55
N VAL A 877 -31.48 1.08 20.62
CA VAL A 877 -32.30 2.28 20.58
C VAL A 877 -33.77 1.92 20.36
N LEU A 878 -34.06 1.10 19.33
CA LEU A 878 -35.43 0.61 19.05
C LEU A 878 -36.02 -0.18 20.22
N PHE A 879 -35.22 -1.04 20.85
CA PHE A 879 -35.63 -1.81 22.03
C PHE A 879 -35.96 -0.86 23.20
N ASN A 880 -35.12 0.14 23.46
CA ASN A 880 -35.37 1.12 24.53
C ASN A 880 -36.63 1.95 24.26
N LEU A 881 -36.79 2.44 23.02
CA LEU A 881 -37.98 3.22 22.64
C LEU A 881 -39.27 2.38 22.69
N GLY A 882 -39.23 1.11 22.22
CA GLY A 882 -40.32 0.17 22.33
C GLY A 882 -40.70 -0.11 23.78
N ASN A 883 -39.69 -0.28 24.62
CA ASN A 883 -39.88 -0.48 26.06
C ASN A 883 -40.55 0.72 26.75
N ILE A 884 -40.11 1.93 26.41
CA ILE A 884 -40.69 3.18 26.91
C ILE A 884 -42.16 3.29 26.46
N ASN A 885 -42.42 3.02 25.17
CA ASN A 885 -43.78 3.12 24.61
C ASN A 885 -44.78 2.21 25.31
N ILE A 886 -44.42 0.93 25.59
CA ILE A 886 -45.26 0.02 26.34
C ILE A 886 -45.52 0.48 27.77
N THR A 887 -44.44 0.92 28.46
CA THR A 887 -44.54 1.35 29.87
C THR A 887 -45.43 2.59 30.05
N GLU A 888 -45.38 3.51 29.10
CA GLU A 888 -46.23 4.73 29.08
C GLU A 888 -47.73 4.41 28.96
N ARG A 889 -48.04 3.36 28.24
CA ARG A 889 -49.43 3.03 27.88
C ARG A 889 -49.99 1.84 28.63
N ILE A 890 -49.28 1.42 29.70
CA ILE A 890 -49.66 0.23 30.42
C ILE A 890 -51.10 0.29 30.92
N ARG A 891 -51.59 1.47 31.28
CA ARG A 891 -53.02 1.71 31.69
C ARG A 891 -53.95 1.68 30.50
N GLU A 892 -53.63 2.35 29.39
CA GLU A 892 -54.42 2.33 28.16
C GLU A 892 -54.56 0.89 27.67
N ILE A 893 -53.47 0.15 27.68
CA ILE A 893 -53.38 -1.26 27.30
C ILE A 893 -54.24 -2.09 28.20
N ALA A 894 -54.12 -1.96 29.53
CA ALA A 894 -54.91 -2.68 30.49
C ALA A 894 -56.41 -2.35 30.35
N THR A 895 -56.78 -1.08 30.10
CA THR A 895 -58.16 -0.66 29.88
C THR A 895 -58.75 -1.30 28.63
N ILE A 896 -58.01 -1.33 27.53
CA ILE A 896 -58.45 -1.92 26.25
C ILE A 896 -58.64 -3.45 26.40
N GLU A 897 -57.73 -4.12 27.10
CA GLU A 897 -57.84 -5.55 27.37
C GLU A 897 -58.97 -5.90 28.30
N VAL A 898 -59.25 -5.09 29.33
CA VAL A 898 -60.43 -5.24 30.19
C VAL A 898 -61.74 -4.98 29.45
N LEU A 899 -61.75 -4.17 28.41
CA LEU A 899 -62.90 -3.96 27.52
C LEU A 899 -63.12 -5.11 26.53
N GLY A 900 -62.29 -6.18 26.60
CA GLY A 900 -62.52 -7.43 25.87
C GLY A 900 -61.70 -7.56 24.56
N PHE A 901 -60.72 -6.64 24.29
CA PHE A 901 -59.82 -6.81 23.15
C PHE A 901 -58.79 -7.94 23.40
N TYR A 902 -58.47 -8.70 22.37
CA TYR A 902 -57.48 -9.76 22.47
C TYR A 902 -56.05 -9.20 22.54
N PRO A 903 -55.12 -9.89 23.19
CA PRO A 903 -53.70 -9.42 23.26
C PRO A 903 -53.04 -9.18 21.88
N ARG A 904 -53.54 -9.83 20.83
CA ARG A 904 -53.06 -9.58 19.45
C ARG A 904 -53.54 -8.22 18.92
N GLU A 905 -54.76 -7.82 19.23
CA GLU A 905 -55.38 -6.56 18.79
C GLU A 905 -54.76 -5.38 19.58
N THR A 906 -54.58 -5.54 20.87
CA THR A 906 -53.89 -4.57 21.73
C THR A 906 -52.43 -4.39 21.33
N GLY A 907 -51.74 -5.51 21.01
CA GLY A 907 -50.40 -5.45 20.42
C GLY A 907 -50.36 -4.70 19.09
N ALA A 908 -51.26 -5.03 18.17
CA ALA A 908 -51.34 -4.34 16.88
C ALA A 908 -51.56 -2.82 17.00
N TYR A 909 -52.34 -2.39 18.00
CA TYR A 909 -52.57 -0.98 18.30
C TYR A 909 -51.28 -0.27 18.77
N VAL A 910 -50.50 -0.87 19.68
CA VAL A 910 -49.26 -0.26 20.20
C VAL A 910 -48.14 -0.26 19.17
N PHE A 911 -47.95 -1.39 18.47
CA PHE A 911 -46.83 -1.54 17.52
C PHE A 911 -47.04 -0.77 16.21
N ARG A 912 -48.30 -0.48 15.80
CA ARG A 912 -48.58 0.34 14.63
C ARG A 912 -48.00 1.75 14.73
N GLU A 913 -48.12 2.38 15.91
CA GLU A 913 -47.51 3.69 16.13
C GLU A 913 -45.99 3.66 16.08
N ASN A 914 -45.43 2.62 16.65
CA ASN A 914 -43.99 2.37 16.56
C ASN A 914 -43.55 2.25 15.10
N PHE A 915 -44.26 1.45 14.30
CA PHE A 915 -43.98 1.23 12.90
C PHE A 915 -44.07 2.52 12.06
N ILE A 916 -45.08 3.35 12.31
CA ILE A 916 -45.20 4.66 11.66
C ILE A 916 -44.02 5.56 11.98
N LEU A 917 -43.59 5.59 13.25
CA LEU A 917 -42.45 6.41 13.71
C LEU A 917 -41.13 5.88 13.14
N VAL A 918 -40.98 4.58 12.96
CA VAL A 918 -39.84 3.95 12.29
C VAL A 918 -39.77 4.39 10.83
N ILE A 919 -40.90 4.38 10.10
CA ILE A 919 -40.93 4.86 8.72
C ILE A 919 -40.49 6.33 8.62
N PHE A 920 -41.01 7.20 9.50
CA PHE A 920 -40.55 8.60 9.55
C PHE A 920 -39.08 8.74 9.95
N GLY A 921 -38.58 7.86 10.83
CA GLY A 921 -37.18 7.80 11.20
C GLY A 921 -36.30 7.42 10.00
N ILE A 922 -36.70 6.39 9.24
CA ILE A 922 -35.99 5.95 8.02
C ILE A 922 -35.97 7.09 7.00
N LEU A 923 -37.16 7.70 6.70
CA LEU A 923 -37.25 8.80 5.74
C LEU A 923 -36.41 10.03 6.11
N ALA A 924 -36.22 10.30 7.40
CA ALA A 924 -35.32 11.34 7.88
C ALA A 924 -33.86 10.89 7.90
N GLY A 925 -33.61 9.60 8.16
CA GLY A 925 -32.27 9.02 8.30
C GLY A 925 -31.54 8.85 6.97
N LEU A 926 -32.24 8.46 5.90
CA LEU A 926 -31.60 8.26 4.58
C LEU A 926 -30.94 9.56 4.06
N PRO A 927 -31.62 10.73 3.97
CA PRO A 927 -30.96 11.96 3.54
C PRO A 927 -29.84 12.42 4.51
N THR A 928 -30.07 12.23 5.81
CA THR A 928 -29.04 12.56 6.82
C THR A 928 -27.83 11.63 6.69
N GLY A 929 -28.06 10.37 6.32
CA GLY A 929 -27.01 9.40 6.06
C GLY A 929 -26.19 9.76 4.84
N TYR A 930 -26.81 10.23 3.78
CA TYR A 930 -26.11 10.76 2.60
C TYR A 930 -25.19 11.94 2.96
N VAL A 931 -25.72 12.91 3.69
CA VAL A 931 -24.92 14.07 4.16
C VAL A 931 -23.77 13.62 5.06
N LEU A 932 -24.05 12.66 5.96
CA LEU A 932 -23.02 12.10 6.84
C LEU A 932 -21.95 11.33 6.05
N HIS A 933 -22.34 10.54 5.07
CA HIS A 933 -21.43 9.83 4.20
C HIS A 933 -20.49 10.81 3.47
N ASN A 934 -21.05 11.83 2.79
CA ASN A 934 -20.22 12.82 2.08
C ASN A 934 -19.23 13.50 3.04
N PHE A 935 -19.69 13.91 4.25
CA PHE A 935 -18.82 14.50 5.24
C PHE A 935 -17.70 13.55 5.68
N ILE A 936 -17.98 12.26 5.82
CA ILE A 936 -16.97 11.25 6.20
C ILE A 936 -15.96 11.07 5.07
N MET A 937 -16.43 10.95 3.82
CA MET A 937 -15.56 10.76 2.66
C MET A 937 -14.64 11.97 2.41
N GLU A 938 -15.07 13.19 2.75
CA GLU A 938 -14.21 14.38 2.72
C GLU A 938 -13.10 14.37 3.79
N GLN A 939 -13.31 13.65 4.88
CA GLN A 939 -12.31 13.57 5.96
C GLN A 939 -11.38 12.36 5.83
N ILE A 940 -11.78 11.33 5.07
CA ILE A 940 -10.93 10.18 4.74
C ILE A 940 -10.12 10.59 3.51
N GLN A 941 -8.95 11.16 3.73
CA GLN A 941 -8.01 11.49 2.65
C GLN A 941 -6.87 10.47 2.69
N VAL A 942 -6.67 9.81 1.56
CA VAL A 942 -5.53 8.94 1.29
C VAL A 942 -4.85 9.55 0.07
N ASP A 943 -3.57 9.85 0.14
CA ASP A 943 -2.88 10.61 -0.92
C ASP A 943 -2.90 9.88 -2.27
N ALA A 944 -2.77 8.56 -2.24
CA ALA A 944 -2.74 7.73 -3.45
C ALA A 944 -4.12 7.30 -3.99
N VAL A 945 -5.24 7.46 -3.23
CA VAL A 945 -6.55 6.93 -3.63
C VAL A 945 -7.65 7.99 -3.55
N ALA A 946 -8.40 8.14 -4.63
CA ALA A 946 -9.61 8.96 -4.68
C ALA A 946 -10.85 8.08 -4.49
N PHE A 947 -11.67 8.39 -3.50
CA PHE A 947 -12.90 7.63 -3.23
C PHE A 947 -14.09 8.23 -3.95
N ASN A 948 -14.92 7.38 -4.54
CA ASN A 948 -16.18 7.80 -5.14
C ASN A 948 -17.19 8.21 -4.05
N LYS A 949 -17.85 9.34 -4.17
CA LYS A 949 -18.85 9.86 -3.19
C LYS A 949 -20.29 9.44 -3.55
N VAL A 950 -20.48 8.23 -4.06
CA VAL A 950 -21.78 7.71 -4.51
C VAL A 950 -22.28 6.64 -3.54
N ILE A 951 -23.57 6.70 -3.21
CA ILE A 951 -24.29 5.62 -2.51
C ILE A 951 -25.21 4.94 -3.51
N GLU A 952 -25.03 3.65 -3.69
CA GLU A 952 -25.85 2.87 -4.59
C GLU A 952 -27.32 2.77 -4.11
N PRO A 953 -28.31 2.70 -5.03
CA PRO A 953 -29.70 2.46 -4.67
C PRO A 953 -29.93 1.17 -3.87
N SER A 954 -29.15 0.13 -4.12
CA SER A 954 -29.11 -1.14 -3.39
C SER A 954 -28.82 -0.93 -1.90
N SER A 955 -27.87 -0.07 -1.54
CA SER A 955 -27.45 0.23 -0.17
C SER A 955 -28.52 0.99 0.62
N TYR A 956 -29.28 1.86 -0.03
CA TYR A 956 -30.48 2.44 0.60
C TYR A 956 -31.52 1.36 0.89
N MET A 957 -31.73 0.42 -0.02
CA MET A 957 -32.65 -0.70 0.18
C MET A 957 -32.20 -1.61 1.33
N PHE A 958 -30.91 -1.97 1.37
CA PHE A 958 -30.33 -2.77 2.47
C PHE A 958 -30.47 -2.07 3.82
N THR A 959 -30.21 -0.76 3.89
CA THR A 959 -30.42 0.05 5.09
C THR A 959 -31.85 -0.06 5.59
N VAL A 960 -32.84 0.12 4.69
CA VAL A 960 -34.26 0.01 5.04
C VAL A 960 -34.58 -1.40 5.56
N LEU A 961 -34.11 -2.45 4.89
CA LEU A 961 -34.32 -3.84 5.29
C LEU A 961 -33.71 -4.16 6.66
N VAL A 962 -32.50 -3.68 6.93
CA VAL A 962 -31.82 -3.87 8.23
C VAL A 962 -32.60 -3.21 9.36
N VAL A 963 -33.01 -1.94 9.19
CA VAL A 963 -33.76 -1.21 10.23
C VAL A 963 -35.16 -1.81 10.44
N LEU A 964 -35.85 -2.21 9.37
CA LEU A 964 -37.13 -2.92 9.49
C LEU A 964 -36.98 -4.30 10.12
N GLY A 965 -35.91 -5.02 9.77
CA GLY A 965 -35.58 -6.31 10.39
C GLY A 965 -35.39 -6.20 11.91
N PHE A 966 -34.58 -5.23 12.34
CA PHE A 966 -34.42 -4.96 13.79
C PHE A 966 -35.74 -4.52 14.44
N THR A 967 -36.53 -3.70 13.76
CA THR A 967 -37.87 -3.31 14.26
C THR A 967 -38.75 -4.53 14.47
N PHE A 968 -38.77 -5.46 13.52
CA PHE A 968 -39.55 -6.71 13.62
C PHE A 968 -39.08 -7.60 14.77
N ILE A 969 -37.75 -7.76 14.95
CA ILE A 969 -37.18 -8.51 16.07
C ILE A 969 -37.56 -7.89 17.42
N VAL A 970 -37.43 -6.55 17.52
CA VAL A 970 -37.81 -5.81 18.73
C VAL A 970 -39.32 -5.99 19.02
N ASP A 971 -40.17 -5.89 18.01
CA ASP A 971 -41.62 -6.07 18.16
C ASP A 971 -41.97 -7.47 18.65
N ILE A 972 -41.26 -8.51 18.18
CA ILE A 972 -41.45 -9.90 18.70
C ILE A 972 -41.09 -9.98 20.18
N ILE A 973 -39.96 -9.40 20.60
CA ILE A 973 -39.51 -9.40 22.00
C ILE A 973 -40.50 -8.60 22.85
N MET A 974 -40.95 -7.46 22.39
CA MET A 974 -41.90 -6.59 23.08
C MET A 974 -43.29 -7.22 23.23
N ARG A 975 -43.77 -8.00 22.21
CA ARG A 975 -45.02 -8.79 22.33
C ARG A 975 -44.98 -9.79 23.49
N ARG A 976 -43.83 -10.44 23.75
CA ARG A 976 -43.66 -11.31 24.89
C ARG A 976 -43.78 -10.56 26.24
N LYS A 977 -43.26 -9.31 26.27
CA LYS A 977 -43.36 -8.44 27.44
C LYS A 977 -44.78 -7.93 27.65
N LEU A 978 -45.49 -7.56 26.59
CA LEU A 978 -46.88 -7.09 26.64
C LEU A 978 -47.79 -8.16 27.28
N ARG A 979 -47.66 -9.43 26.90
CA ARG A 979 -48.43 -10.58 27.43
C ARG A 979 -48.20 -10.83 28.92
N ARG A 980 -47.16 -10.29 29.54
CA ARG A 980 -46.83 -10.47 30.97
C ARG A 980 -47.34 -9.35 31.86
N ILE A 981 -48.05 -8.36 31.30
CA ILE A 981 -48.60 -7.24 32.06
C ILE A 981 -49.78 -7.74 32.88
N ASN A 982 -49.73 -7.51 34.20
CA ASN A 982 -50.84 -7.84 35.12
C ASN A 982 -51.87 -6.70 35.10
N MET A 983 -53.03 -6.93 34.44
CA MET A 983 -54.06 -5.91 34.21
C MET A 983 -54.64 -5.38 35.52
N ALA A 984 -54.84 -6.23 36.53
CA ALA A 984 -55.38 -5.84 37.82
C ALA A 984 -54.46 -4.92 38.59
N GLU A 985 -53.12 -5.14 38.48
CA GLU A 985 -52.09 -4.31 39.10
C GLU A 985 -51.90 -3.01 38.35
N ALA A 986 -51.98 -3.03 37.04
CA ALA A 986 -51.89 -1.84 36.19
C ALA A 986 -53.00 -0.84 36.38
N LEU A 987 -54.21 -1.30 36.74
CA LEU A 987 -55.38 -0.46 37.01
C LEU A 987 -55.47 -0.02 38.49
N LYS A 988 -54.90 -0.80 39.44
CA LYS A 988 -54.88 -0.49 40.91
C LYS A 988 -53.95 0.65 41.33
N SER A 989 -53.08 1.14 40.53
CA SER A 989 -51.99 2.01 40.93
C SER A 989 -52.36 3.52 41.04
N ILE A 990 -53.62 3.85 41.40
CA ILE A 990 -53.99 5.25 41.73
C ILE A 990 -54.90 5.22 42.99
N GLU A 991 -54.36 4.88 44.13
CA GLU A 991 -54.83 5.39 45.41
C GLU A 991 -53.65 5.81 46.27
#